data_002c3da5480c01acceb94fa5a82cec97
#
_entry.id   002c3da5480c01acceb94fa5a82cec97
#
_cell.length_a   1.000
_cell.length_b   1.000
_cell.length_c   1.000
_cell.angle_alpha   90.00
_cell.angle_beta   90.00
_cell.angle_gamma   90.00
#
_symmetry.space_group_name_H-M   'P 1'
#
loop_
_entity.id
_entity.type
_entity.pdbx_description
1 polymer ?
#
loop_
_entity_poly.entity_id
_entity_poly.type
_entity_poly.pdbx_seq_one_letter_code
_entity_poly.pdbx_strand_id
1 'polypeptide(L)'
;MLLAAGGWCESVRIVSRTGLSAQALVSDLEDMCQVTASSVRAVHAPDAGQLASCEAVVVCPRGDFTNTSRTDVRMAGLNANAPVIADLARKLAHYQGLVVMVTNPVDILTRLFAEVSGCPHVYGVGSNTDTARYRLVLARLLDVPPQAVNGHVIGEHGDQAVVCASATRVGDLPVPVPLRQVRDELTDRPRRINTGLGRTRCGPAGAVIAALRAGLGLDDAVTELCVNHEGRWRGIPLRFTAGTPTVCLPRLDAAEVRQLIAADAKLRDAYEPLAGLYVPVLPRQKEKTAVPQTAVRIATATQAATVTSNSPVVTDWALRYFGPWWNATSTAPDTNAAVIADVNVGRVTEIAQRVADHPHEKTVYANSNMVFDRDDDGTVSASQPDEKLVYRAEPGEPLRIYGCEDVPVALAAARLAREVVRGQLLADGWSILHASAVVREGQTVLTLGDKGAGKTTTALLLARAGWQLLANDRVFIRREGDRLRVLPWPSAAAIGLGLLDALGWYDQVRERVQRGEQLHPTQHQKVTDALHSGSRTPLWKESGKELKPQFFPDQLHSWLGLTLTTEGHAARILFPEITPGTEPALLGEDRNVGAGDFFTAGTEDRYPDVFGLLPADLPDTQPLLELLGELPRNTLSLGHDVKANTDFLVQVTGPTA
;
A
#
# COMPACT_ATOMS: atom_id res chain seq x y z
N MET A 1 9.17 -33.63 21.49
CA MET A 1 9.61 -33.66 22.92
C MET A 1 9.18 -32.39 23.67
N LEU A 2 9.69 -31.16 23.37
CA LEU A 2 9.31 -29.96 24.15
C LEU A 2 7.81 -29.63 24.09
N LEU A 3 7.14 -29.85 22.96
CA LEU A 3 5.69 -29.67 22.82
C LEU A 3 4.95 -30.69 23.71
N ALA A 4 5.35 -31.95 23.63
CA ALA A 4 4.72 -33.03 24.41
C ALA A 4 4.96 -32.87 25.90
N ALA A 5 6.16 -32.43 26.32
CA ALA A 5 6.47 -32.18 27.73
C ALA A 5 5.83 -30.89 28.27
N GLY A 6 5.52 -29.93 27.42
CA GLY A 6 5.00 -28.62 27.81
C GLY A 6 3.54 -28.60 28.26
N GLY A 7 2.73 -29.59 27.88
CA GLY A 7 1.35 -29.75 28.31
C GLY A 7 0.34 -28.67 27.90
N TRP A 8 0.72 -27.76 26.99
CA TRP A 8 -0.13 -26.63 26.53
C TRP A 8 -0.78 -26.86 25.16
N CYS A 9 -0.58 -28.03 24.55
CA CYS A 9 -1.30 -28.47 23.36
C CYS A 9 -1.96 -29.83 23.62
N GLU A 10 -3.07 -30.12 22.96
CA GLU A 10 -3.81 -31.37 23.10
C GLU A 10 -3.12 -32.53 22.36
N SER A 11 -2.60 -32.23 21.17
CA SER A 11 -1.94 -33.25 20.35
C SER A 11 -0.81 -32.67 19.49
N VAL A 12 0.16 -33.52 19.15
CA VAL A 12 1.24 -33.24 18.21
C VAL A 12 1.14 -34.22 17.05
N ARG A 13 0.82 -33.73 15.85
CA ARG A 13 0.81 -34.51 14.62
C ARG A 13 2.18 -34.48 13.95
N ILE A 14 2.68 -35.64 13.55
CA ILE A 14 4.02 -35.81 13.02
C ILE A 14 3.95 -36.37 11.60
N VAL A 15 4.62 -35.68 10.67
CA VAL A 15 4.78 -36.08 9.26
C VAL A 15 6.26 -36.24 8.95
N SER A 16 6.62 -37.24 8.21
CA SER A 16 7.98 -37.44 7.65
C SER A 16 7.92 -37.98 6.24
N ARG A 17 9.01 -37.82 5.48
CA ARG A 17 9.10 -38.26 4.08
C ARG A 17 8.78 -39.76 3.88
N THR A 18 9.26 -40.60 4.74
CA THR A 18 9.09 -42.09 4.62
C THR A 18 7.95 -42.65 5.47
N GLY A 19 7.32 -41.86 6.33
CA GLY A 19 6.35 -42.34 7.31
C GLY A 19 6.98 -43.11 8.49
N LEU A 20 7.96 -43.96 8.25
CA LEU A 20 8.60 -44.79 9.27
C LEU A 20 9.23 -43.98 10.41
N SER A 21 9.95 -42.91 10.09
CA SER A 21 10.56 -42.08 11.13
C SER A 21 9.53 -41.28 11.93
N ALA A 22 8.38 -40.94 11.35
CA ALA A 22 7.28 -40.30 12.06
C ALA A 22 6.62 -41.32 13.02
N GLN A 23 6.34 -42.53 12.56
CA GLN A 23 5.78 -43.62 13.41
C GLN A 23 6.69 -43.95 14.59
N ALA A 24 8.00 -44.10 14.34
CA ALA A 24 8.97 -44.36 15.40
C ALA A 24 9.02 -43.23 16.43
N LEU A 25 8.98 -41.95 15.96
CA LEU A 25 8.96 -40.81 16.87
C LEU A 25 7.64 -40.70 17.66
N VAL A 26 6.51 -41.11 17.07
CA VAL A 26 5.23 -41.16 17.77
C VAL A 26 5.32 -42.14 18.92
N SER A 27 5.82 -43.39 18.70
CA SER A 27 5.98 -44.39 19.75
C SER A 27 6.91 -43.93 20.88
N ASP A 28 8.05 -43.32 20.54
CA ASP A 28 9.00 -42.78 21.54
C ASP A 28 8.39 -41.62 22.36
N LEU A 29 7.55 -40.78 21.72
CA LEU A 29 6.81 -39.72 22.42
C LEU A 29 5.68 -40.26 23.30
N GLU A 30 4.99 -41.32 22.88
CA GLU A 30 3.97 -42.01 23.70
C GLU A 30 4.60 -42.56 24.99
N ASP A 31 5.74 -43.24 24.88
CA ASP A 31 6.49 -43.73 26.05
C ASP A 31 6.88 -42.57 26.97
N MET A 32 7.45 -41.49 26.41
CA MET A 32 7.81 -40.31 27.19
C MET A 32 6.59 -39.68 27.88
N CYS A 33 5.47 -39.49 27.16
CA CYS A 33 4.25 -38.93 27.74
C CYS A 33 3.72 -39.79 28.90
N GLN A 34 3.76 -41.10 28.73
CA GLN A 34 3.35 -42.02 29.78
C GLN A 34 4.24 -41.91 31.04
N VAL A 35 5.56 -41.87 30.86
CA VAL A 35 6.52 -41.73 31.98
C VAL A 35 6.40 -40.36 32.67
N THR A 36 6.16 -39.31 31.92
CA THR A 36 6.07 -37.93 32.45
C THR A 36 4.65 -37.53 32.87
N ALA A 37 3.68 -38.42 32.76
CA ALA A 37 2.25 -38.17 32.99
C ALA A 37 1.72 -36.98 32.15
N SER A 38 2.27 -36.78 30.94
CA SER A 38 1.78 -35.76 29.99
C SER A 38 0.50 -36.25 29.31
N SER A 39 -0.51 -35.36 29.23
CA SER A 39 -1.78 -35.63 28.53
C SER A 39 -1.71 -35.45 27.03
N VAL A 40 -0.58 -35.00 26.49
CA VAL A 40 -0.41 -34.70 25.05
C VAL A 40 -0.39 -36.00 24.24
N ARG A 41 -1.21 -36.06 23.19
CA ARG A 41 -1.26 -37.22 22.28
C ARG A 41 -0.29 -37.00 21.10
N ALA A 42 0.57 -37.98 20.85
CA ALA A 42 1.36 -38.04 19.63
C ALA A 42 0.59 -38.79 18.54
N VAL A 43 0.54 -38.28 17.32
CA VAL A 43 -0.23 -38.86 16.21
C VAL A 43 0.60 -38.82 14.92
N HIS A 44 0.69 -39.95 14.24
CA HIS A 44 1.24 -40.01 12.90
C HIS A 44 0.22 -39.51 11.87
N ALA A 45 0.63 -38.61 11.01
CA ALA A 45 -0.13 -38.20 9.84
C ALA A 45 0.58 -38.66 8.56
N PRO A 46 -0.07 -39.45 7.70
CA PRO A 46 0.55 -40.01 6.50
C PRO A 46 0.87 -38.99 5.42
N ASP A 47 0.16 -37.86 5.39
CA ASP A 47 0.38 -36.76 4.43
C ASP A 47 0.35 -35.40 5.12
N ALA A 48 1.16 -34.46 4.59
CA ALA A 48 1.27 -33.11 5.13
C ALA A 48 -0.04 -32.28 4.98
N GLY A 49 -0.89 -32.59 4.02
CA GLY A 49 -2.20 -31.94 3.87
C GLY A 49 -3.11 -32.14 5.09
N GLN A 50 -2.94 -33.23 5.84
CA GLN A 50 -3.69 -33.48 7.07
C GLN A 50 -3.32 -32.51 8.21
N LEU A 51 -2.20 -31.81 8.11
CA LEU A 51 -1.83 -30.76 9.06
C LEU A 51 -2.68 -29.48 8.91
N ALA A 52 -3.43 -29.35 7.84
CA ALA A 52 -4.31 -28.19 7.62
C ALA A 52 -5.41 -28.04 8.68
N SER A 53 -5.70 -29.10 9.46
CA SER A 53 -6.64 -29.04 10.59
C SER A 53 -5.98 -28.71 11.93
N CYS A 54 -4.67 -28.49 11.99
CA CYS A 54 -3.96 -28.06 13.19
C CYS A 54 -4.03 -26.53 13.36
N GLU A 55 -3.87 -26.03 14.57
CA GLU A 55 -3.80 -24.58 14.85
C GLU A 55 -2.45 -23.99 14.44
N ALA A 56 -1.39 -24.78 14.51
CA ALA A 56 -0.06 -24.38 14.09
C ALA A 56 0.70 -25.51 13.38
N VAL A 57 1.56 -25.17 12.43
CA VAL A 57 2.43 -26.10 11.71
C VAL A 57 3.89 -25.65 11.81
N VAL A 58 4.77 -26.57 12.20
CA VAL A 58 6.22 -26.36 12.22
C VAL A 58 6.85 -27.03 11.01
N VAL A 59 7.52 -26.26 10.16
CA VAL A 59 8.15 -26.73 8.93
C VAL A 59 9.65 -26.84 9.12
N CYS A 60 10.15 -28.05 9.31
CA CYS A 60 11.57 -28.33 9.61
C CYS A 60 12.23 -29.45 8.77
N PRO A 61 11.71 -29.84 7.59
CA PRO A 61 12.35 -30.87 6.77
C PRO A 61 13.65 -30.36 6.17
N ARG A 62 14.51 -31.27 5.77
CA ARG A 62 15.77 -30.99 5.08
C ARG A 62 15.89 -31.88 3.85
N GLY A 63 16.26 -31.28 2.72
CA GLY A 63 16.68 -31.99 1.52
C GLY A 63 18.02 -32.72 1.73
N ASP A 64 18.31 -33.66 0.85
CA ASP A 64 19.55 -34.42 0.91
C ASP A 64 20.70 -33.61 0.29
N PHE A 65 21.61 -33.11 1.12
CA PHE A 65 22.84 -32.45 0.71
C PHE A 65 23.91 -32.54 1.79
N THR A 66 25.18 -32.53 1.36
CA THR A 66 26.34 -32.43 2.24
C THR A 66 26.79 -30.99 2.29
N ASN A 67 26.79 -30.39 3.48
CA ASN A 67 27.27 -29.01 3.64
C ASN A 67 28.80 -28.99 3.76
N THR A 68 29.48 -28.61 2.68
CA THR A 68 30.93 -28.43 2.61
C THR A 68 31.35 -26.96 2.71
N SER A 69 30.42 -26.02 2.80
CA SER A 69 30.69 -24.59 2.86
C SER A 69 31.42 -24.20 4.14
N ARG A 70 32.47 -23.42 4.02
CA ARG A 70 33.20 -22.82 5.16
C ARG A 70 32.71 -21.42 5.48
N THR A 71 32.10 -20.74 4.52
CA THR A 71 31.47 -19.43 4.62
C THR A 71 30.01 -19.56 4.24
N ASP A 72 29.16 -18.71 4.80
CA ASP A 72 27.72 -18.70 4.53
C ASP A 72 27.05 -20.08 4.65
N VAL A 73 27.34 -20.77 5.73
CA VAL A 73 26.99 -22.18 5.98
C VAL A 73 25.47 -22.43 5.90
N ARG A 74 24.66 -21.38 6.14
CA ARG A 74 23.20 -21.49 6.14
C ARG A 74 22.60 -21.48 4.74
N MET A 75 23.23 -20.78 3.79
CA MET A 75 22.81 -20.71 2.38
C MET A 75 23.06 -22.01 1.60
N ALA A 76 24.01 -22.82 2.02
CA ALA A 76 24.47 -24.01 1.30
C ALA A 76 23.35 -25.02 0.94
N GLY A 77 22.25 -25.04 1.71
CA GLY A 77 21.14 -25.94 1.50
C GLY A 77 20.01 -25.42 0.62
N LEU A 78 20.11 -24.21 0.06
CA LEU A 78 19.00 -23.55 -0.62
C LEU A 78 18.42 -24.39 -1.76
N ASN A 79 19.25 -24.83 -2.69
CA ASN A 79 18.81 -25.60 -3.86
C ASN A 79 18.20 -26.98 -3.50
N ALA A 80 18.66 -27.61 -2.43
CA ALA A 80 18.14 -28.91 -1.98
C ALA A 80 16.83 -28.75 -1.17
N ASN A 81 16.70 -27.66 -0.43
CA ASN A 81 15.56 -27.45 0.45
C ASN A 81 14.39 -26.77 -0.26
N ALA A 82 14.63 -25.87 -1.23
CA ALA A 82 13.58 -25.11 -1.91
C ALA A 82 12.50 -25.99 -2.55
N PRO A 83 12.80 -27.07 -3.29
CA PRO A 83 11.77 -27.96 -3.85
C PRO A 83 10.92 -28.64 -2.76
N VAL A 84 11.55 -29.05 -1.66
CA VAL A 84 10.86 -29.72 -0.54
C VAL A 84 9.89 -28.74 0.15
N ILE A 85 10.34 -27.51 0.36
CA ILE A 85 9.52 -26.48 0.99
C ILE A 85 8.38 -26.04 0.07
N ALA A 86 8.61 -25.92 -1.23
CA ALA A 86 7.57 -25.59 -2.20
C ALA A 86 6.50 -26.70 -2.31
N ASP A 87 6.88 -27.97 -2.24
CA ASP A 87 5.92 -29.09 -2.20
C ASP A 87 5.04 -29.04 -0.94
N LEU A 88 5.64 -28.80 0.21
CA LEU A 88 4.90 -28.64 1.47
C LEU A 88 3.99 -27.42 1.45
N ALA A 89 4.45 -26.31 0.88
CA ALA A 89 3.66 -25.10 0.70
C ALA A 89 2.40 -25.37 -0.12
N ARG A 90 2.52 -26.14 -1.23
CA ARG A 90 1.35 -26.54 -2.04
C ARG A 90 0.36 -27.43 -1.25
N LYS A 91 0.85 -28.36 -0.44
CA LYS A 91 0.01 -29.25 0.39
C LYS A 91 -0.73 -28.49 1.49
N LEU A 92 -0.18 -27.37 1.94
CA LEU A 92 -0.75 -26.48 2.97
C LEU A 92 -1.29 -25.19 2.35
N ALA A 93 -1.67 -25.21 1.06
CA ALA A 93 -2.18 -24.04 0.38
C ALA A 93 -3.35 -23.39 1.15
N HIS A 94 -3.24 -22.08 1.36
CA HIS A 94 -4.24 -21.27 2.06
C HIS A 94 -4.58 -21.71 3.50
N TYR A 95 -3.67 -22.42 4.15
CA TYR A 95 -3.81 -22.73 5.56
C TYR A 95 -3.85 -21.44 6.38
N GLN A 96 -4.85 -21.28 7.25
CA GLN A 96 -5.11 -20.04 8.00
C GLN A 96 -4.46 -20.01 9.38
N GLY A 97 -3.92 -21.13 9.86
CA GLY A 97 -3.24 -21.21 11.13
C GLY A 97 -1.80 -20.68 11.07
N LEU A 98 -1.10 -20.80 12.18
CA LEU A 98 0.28 -20.32 12.33
C LEU A 98 1.27 -21.29 11.67
N VAL A 99 2.16 -20.79 10.82
CA VAL A 99 3.27 -21.56 10.25
C VAL A 99 4.60 -21.04 10.80
N VAL A 100 5.39 -21.94 11.39
CA VAL A 100 6.74 -21.64 11.88
C VAL A 100 7.78 -22.36 11.02
N MET A 101 8.52 -21.62 10.22
CA MET A 101 9.60 -22.13 9.37
C MET A 101 10.90 -22.22 10.15
N VAL A 102 11.59 -23.39 10.02
CA VAL A 102 12.86 -23.69 10.73
C VAL A 102 14.00 -24.01 9.76
N THR A 103 13.65 -24.55 8.60
CA THR A 103 14.65 -25.02 7.60
C THR A 103 15.47 -23.86 7.05
N ASN A 104 16.81 -24.00 7.05
CA ASN A 104 17.73 -23.01 6.47
C ASN A 104 17.89 -23.15 4.94
N PRO A 105 18.14 -22.03 4.24
CA PRO A 105 18.19 -20.62 4.72
C PRO A 105 16.79 -20.11 5.06
N VAL A 106 16.56 -19.89 6.35
CA VAL A 106 15.20 -19.70 6.87
C VAL A 106 14.48 -18.49 6.29
N ASP A 107 15.16 -17.36 6.10
CA ASP A 107 14.53 -16.13 5.61
C ASP A 107 14.00 -16.31 4.18
N ILE A 108 14.81 -16.94 3.32
CA ILE A 108 14.44 -17.22 1.92
C ILE A 108 13.35 -18.27 1.83
N LEU A 109 13.44 -19.34 2.62
CA LEU A 109 12.46 -20.43 2.60
C LEU A 109 11.13 -20.04 3.26
N THR A 110 11.16 -19.10 4.22
CA THR A 110 9.93 -18.47 4.76
C THR A 110 9.20 -17.70 3.68
N ARG A 111 9.92 -16.88 2.91
CA ARG A 111 9.38 -16.17 1.75
C ARG A 111 8.80 -17.13 0.72
N LEU A 112 9.59 -18.13 0.32
CA LEU A 112 9.17 -19.15 -0.66
C LEU A 112 7.88 -19.86 -0.21
N PHE A 113 7.83 -20.30 1.05
CA PHE A 113 6.66 -20.96 1.59
C PHE A 113 5.43 -20.06 1.57
N ALA A 114 5.57 -18.82 2.03
CA ALA A 114 4.46 -17.85 2.08
C ALA A 114 3.94 -17.52 0.67
N GLU A 115 4.83 -17.24 -0.28
CA GLU A 115 4.45 -16.91 -1.66
C GLU A 115 3.81 -18.11 -2.40
N VAL A 116 4.31 -19.33 -2.19
CA VAL A 116 3.75 -20.53 -2.84
C VAL A 116 2.44 -20.98 -2.20
N SER A 117 2.35 -20.94 -0.87
CA SER A 117 1.17 -21.44 -0.14
C SER A 117 0.02 -20.44 -0.06
N GLY A 118 0.32 -19.13 -0.10
CA GLY A 118 -0.66 -18.08 0.19
C GLY A 118 -1.13 -18.05 1.65
N CYS A 119 -0.38 -18.65 2.58
CA CYS A 119 -0.69 -18.63 4.02
C CYS A 119 -0.43 -17.24 4.61
N PRO A 120 -1.36 -16.65 5.39
CA PRO A 120 -1.21 -15.30 5.92
C PRO A 120 -0.24 -15.18 7.11
N HIS A 121 -0.06 -16.25 7.89
CA HIS A 121 0.69 -16.26 9.15
C HIS A 121 1.92 -17.17 9.07
N VAL A 122 2.93 -16.75 8.31
CA VAL A 122 4.19 -17.51 8.13
C VAL A 122 5.35 -16.76 8.77
N TYR A 123 6.01 -17.38 9.72
CA TYR A 123 7.13 -16.82 10.47
C TYR A 123 8.36 -17.70 10.41
N GLY A 124 9.53 -17.12 10.14
CA GLY A 124 10.81 -17.83 10.17
C GLY A 124 11.54 -17.64 11.49
N VAL A 125 11.99 -18.74 12.10
CA VAL A 125 12.79 -18.70 13.32
C VAL A 125 14.29 -18.76 13.02
N GLY A 126 15.03 -17.81 13.54
CA GLY A 126 16.47 -17.70 13.32
C GLY A 126 17.03 -16.51 14.06
N SER A 127 16.55 -15.32 13.76
CA SER A 127 16.97 -14.07 14.41
C SER A 127 16.68 -14.06 15.91
N ASN A 128 15.60 -14.71 16.38
CA ASN A 128 15.36 -14.91 17.80
C ASN A 128 16.44 -15.76 18.49
N THR A 129 16.97 -16.77 17.78
CA THR A 129 18.12 -17.56 18.27
C THR A 129 19.40 -16.72 18.31
N ASP A 130 19.63 -15.88 17.31
CA ASP A 130 20.81 -14.99 17.26
C ASP A 130 20.70 -13.89 18.33
N THR A 131 19.49 -13.33 18.56
CA THR A 131 19.24 -12.42 19.68
C THR A 131 19.49 -13.07 21.03
N ALA A 132 19.02 -14.30 21.24
CA ALA A 132 19.30 -15.02 22.48
C ALA A 132 20.80 -15.24 22.70
N ARG A 133 21.54 -15.60 21.65
CA ARG A 133 23.02 -15.73 21.68
C ARG A 133 23.69 -14.41 22.00
N TYR A 134 23.27 -13.33 21.34
CA TYR A 134 23.77 -12.00 21.59
C TYR A 134 23.60 -11.58 23.03
N ARG A 135 22.39 -11.72 23.58
CA ARG A 135 22.09 -11.41 24.99
C ARG A 135 22.96 -12.24 25.95
N LEU A 136 23.13 -13.54 25.69
CA LEU A 136 24.02 -14.40 26.47
C LEU A 136 25.48 -14.00 26.43
N VAL A 137 25.98 -13.60 25.26
CA VAL A 137 27.37 -13.15 25.09
C VAL A 137 27.60 -11.85 25.83
N LEU A 138 26.74 -10.86 25.58
CA LEU A 138 26.87 -9.54 26.20
C LEU A 138 26.70 -9.60 27.72
N ALA A 139 25.77 -10.41 28.22
CA ALA A 139 25.58 -10.64 29.65
C ALA A 139 26.85 -11.19 30.35
N ARG A 140 27.55 -12.13 29.68
CA ARG A 140 28.84 -12.67 30.18
C ARG A 140 29.95 -11.64 30.16
N LEU A 141 30.00 -10.79 29.13
CA LEU A 141 31.03 -9.77 29.01
C LEU A 141 30.84 -8.62 30.02
N LEU A 142 29.60 -8.37 30.43
CA LEU A 142 29.24 -7.33 31.38
C LEU A 142 28.99 -7.83 32.81
N ASP A 143 29.08 -9.14 33.03
CA ASP A 143 28.80 -9.81 34.32
C ASP A 143 27.39 -9.48 34.85
N VAL A 144 26.37 -9.60 34.00
CA VAL A 144 24.96 -9.32 34.34
C VAL A 144 24.09 -10.52 33.95
N PRO A 145 22.89 -10.66 34.56
CA PRO A 145 21.93 -11.68 34.12
C PRO A 145 21.50 -11.46 32.66
N PRO A 146 21.38 -12.53 31.83
CA PRO A 146 20.95 -12.41 30.44
C PRO A 146 19.61 -11.69 30.23
N GLN A 147 18.71 -11.80 31.22
CA GLN A 147 17.39 -11.14 31.22
C GLN A 147 17.48 -9.61 31.38
N ALA A 148 18.59 -9.11 31.93
CA ALA A 148 18.83 -7.67 32.05
C ALA A 148 19.27 -7.03 30.71
N VAL A 149 19.71 -7.85 29.73
CA VAL A 149 20.15 -7.35 28.42
C VAL A 149 18.95 -7.20 27.50
N ASN A 150 18.64 -5.96 27.16
CA ASN A 150 17.64 -5.62 26.13
C ASN A 150 18.38 -5.21 24.85
N GLY A 151 18.46 -6.10 23.90
CA GLY A 151 19.13 -5.91 22.62
C GLY A 151 18.62 -6.92 21.59
N HIS A 152 18.75 -6.59 20.31
CA HIS A 152 18.18 -7.36 19.20
C HIS A 152 19.24 -7.66 18.15
N VAL A 153 19.06 -8.77 17.45
CA VAL A 153 19.75 -9.11 16.19
C VAL A 153 18.68 -9.25 15.12
N ILE A 154 18.82 -8.49 14.02
CA ILE A 154 17.82 -8.38 12.96
C ILE A 154 18.44 -8.64 11.57
N GLY A 155 17.61 -8.61 10.54
CA GLY A 155 18.06 -8.81 9.15
C GLY A 155 18.15 -10.29 8.79
N GLU A 156 19.25 -10.70 8.18
CA GLU A 156 19.49 -12.08 7.78
C GLU A 156 19.83 -12.98 8.98
N HIS A 157 19.24 -14.16 9.04
CA HIS A 157 19.76 -15.24 9.89
C HIS A 157 21.00 -15.87 9.26
N GLY A 158 22.10 -15.11 9.18
CA GLY A 158 23.31 -15.48 8.46
C GLY A 158 24.50 -14.58 8.77
N ASP A 159 25.41 -14.48 7.80
CA ASP A 159 26.66 -13.71 7.93
C ASP A 159 26.41 -12.19 7.93
N GLN A 160 25.27 -11.74 7.39
CA GLN A 160 24.86 -10.34 7.36
C GLN A 160 23.87 -9.99 8.48
N ALA A 161 23.84 -10.77 9.57
CA ALA A 161 23.03 -10.44 10.73
C ALA A 161 23.45 -9.09 11.34
N VAL A 162 22.46 -8.25 11.67
CA VAL A 162 22.69 -6.90 12.20
C VAL A 162 22.43 -6.88 13.70
N VAL A 163 23.49 -6.62 14.47
CA VAL A 163 23.39 -6.40 15.92
C VAL A 163 22.98 -4.95 16.16
N CYS A 164 21.83 -4.70 16.79
CA CYS A 164 21.31 -3.37 17.13
C CYS A 164 22.04 -2.81 18.37
N ALA A 165 23.34 -2.58 18.23
CA ALA A 165 24.21 -2.16 19.33
C ALA A 165 23.84 -0.77 19.85
N SER A 166 23.49 0.16 18.95
CA SER A 166 23.10 1.54 19.29
C SER A 166 21.85 1.63 20.16
N ALA A 167 20.97 0.63 20.06
CA ALA A 167 19.72 0.57 20.84
C ALA A 167 19.80 -0.36 22.06
N THR A 168 20.97 -1.04 22.27
CA THR A 168 21.10 -2.03 23.34
C THR A 168 21.21 -1.37 24.72
N ARG A 169 20.50 -1.96 25.68
CA ARG A 169 20.47 -1.52 27.08
C ARG A 169 20.68 -2.68 28.03
N VAL A 170 21.20 -2.38 29.23
CA VAL A 170 21.19 -3.29 30.38
C VAL A 170 20.34 -2.61 31.46
N GLY A 171 19.21 -3.24 31.80
CA GLY A 171 18.13 -2.51 32.45
C GLY A 171 17.69 -1.35 31.56
N ASP A 172 17.67 -0.13 32.11
CA ASP A 172 17.32 1.10 31.38
C ASP A 172 18.54 1.90 30.87
N LEU A 173 19.75 1.44 31.12
CA LEU A 173 20.97 2.14 30.75
C LEU A 173 21.53 1.69 29.40
N PRO A 174 21.85 2.60 28.48
CA PRO A 174 22.56 2.28 27.26
C PRO A 174 23.97 1.78 27.60
N VAL A 175 24.43 0.75 26.89
CA VAL A 175 25.75 0.14 27.12
C VAL A 175 26.56 0.07 25.85
N PRO A 176 27.89 0.29 25.92
CA PRO A 176 28.75 0.06 24.77
C PRO A 176 28.81 -1.45 24.46
N VAL A 177 28.63 -1.82 23.20
CA VAL A 177 28.67 -3.20 22.75
C VAL A 177 30.00 -3.49 22.08
N PRO A 178 30.78 -4.46 22.57
CA PRO A 178 32.04 -4.89 21.93
C PRO A 178 31.75 -5.75 20.69
N LEU A 179 31.33 -5.08 19.60
CA LEU A 179 30.80 -5.70 18.37
C LEU A 179 31.67 -6.81 17.78
N ARG A 180 33.01 -6.65 17.84
CA ARG A 180 33.95 -7.66 17.32
C ARG A 180 33.77 -8.98 18.09
N GLN A 181 33.88 -8.94 19.42
CA GLN A 181 33.76 -10.12 20.27
C GLN A 181 32.37 -10.77 20.14
N VAL A 182 31.31 -9.95 20.05
CA VAL A 182 29.95 -10.43 19.84
C VAL A 182 29.83 -11.16 18.51
N ARG A 183 30.32 -10.59 17.42
CA ARG A 183 30.26 -11.21 16.08
C ARG A 183 31.08 -12.48 16.00
N ASP A 184 32.27 -12.50 16.57
CA ASP A 184 33.12 -13.70 16.61
C ASP A 184 32.36 -14.83 17.33
N GLU A 185 31.77 -14.58 18.48
CA GLU A 185 31.02 -15.61 19.22
C GLU A 185 29.72 -16.04 18.49
N LEU A 186 28.99 -15.11 17.84
CA LEU A 186 27.81 -15.47 17.04
C LEU A 186 28.17 -16.40 15.88
N THR A 187 29.34 -16.24 15.29
CA THR A 187 29.85 -17.07 14.19
C THR A 187 30.41 -18.40 14.69
N ASP A 188 31.20 -18.40 15.75
CA ASP A 188 31.91 -19.59 16.23
C ASP A 188 31.05 -20.54 17.06
N ARG A 189 30.05 -20.01 17.77
CA ARG A 189 29.16 -20.83 18.62
C ARG A 189 28.44 -21.94 17.85
N PRO A 190 27.78 -21.68 16.69
CA PRO A 190 27.20 -22.74 15.87
C PRO A 190 28.23 -23.77 15.39
N ARG A 191 29.45 -23.34 15.07
CA ARG A 191 30.54 -24.24 14.65
C ARG A 191 30.93 -25.18 15.78
N ARG A 192 31.17 -24.67 16.99
CA ARG A 192 31.47 -25.50 18.19
C ARG A 192 30.39 -26.52 18.45
N ILE A 193 29.09 -26.12 18.36
CA ILE A 193 27.98 -27.06 18.56
C ILE A 193 27.98 -28.14 17.48
N ASN A 194 28.19 -27.76 16.22
CA ASN A 194 28.21 -28.72 15.11
C ASN A 194 29.37 -29.69 15.21
N THR A 195 30.55 -29.23 15.62
CA THR A 195 31.72 -30.10 15.84
C THR A 195 31.44 -31.15 16.94
N GLY A 196 30.77 -30.73 18.03
CA GLY A 196 30.51 -31.66 19.14
C GLY A 196 29.29 -32.56 18.98
N LEU A 197 28.22 -32.05 18.32
CA LEU A 197 26.90 -32.72 18.26
C LEU A 197 26.40 -33.02 16.83
N GLY A 198 27.21 -32.70 15.82
CA GLY A 198 26.86 -32.85 14.40
C GLY A 198 25.83 -31.82 13.89
N ARG A 199 24.98 -31.28 14.75
CA ARG A 199 24.01 -30.21 14.41
C ARG A 199 23.46 -29.52 15.66
N THR A 200 22.98 -28.28 15.49
CA THR A 200 22.21 -27.58 16.53
C THR A 200 20.81 -28.21 16.66
N ARG A 201 20.31 -28.39 17.88
CA ARG A 201 18.99 -28.98 18.18
C ARG A 201 18.20 -28.14 19.18
N CYS A 202 18.73 -27.97 20.39
CA CYS A 202 18.01 -27.36 21.51
C CYS A 202 17.69 -25.87 21.29
N GLY A 203 18.64 -25.10 20.72
CA GLY A 203 18.43 -23.68 20.42
C GLY A 203 17.28 -23.45 19.47
N PRO A 204 17.29 -24.05 18.26
CA PRO A 204 16.16 -23.96 17.34
C PRO A 204 14.83 -24.48 17.93
N ALA A 205 14.85 -25.56 18.71
CA ALA A 205 13.64 -26.06 19.38
C ALA A 205 13.06 -25.04 20.37
N GLY A 206 13.90 -24.38 21.18
CA GLY A 206 13.48 -23.31 22.08
C GLY A 206 12.92 -22.09 21.31
N ALA A 207 13.56 -21.72 20.20
CA ALA A 207 13.10 -20.64 19.33
C ALA A 207 11.71 -20.91 18.72
N VAL A 208 11.45 -22.15 18.31
CA VAL A 208 10.13 -22.62 17.83
C VAL A 208 9.07 -22.52 18.93
N ILE A 209 9.37 -23.00 20.13
CA ILE A 209 8.43 -22.93 21.26
C ILE A 209 8.07 -21.48 21.59
N ALA A 210 9.06 -20.58 21.62
CA ALA A 210 8.81 -19.16 21.87
C ALA A 210 7.92 -18.53 20.78
N ALA A 211 8.20 -18.84 19.51
CA ALA A 211 7.39 -18.34 18.38
C ALA A 211 5.95 -18.90 18.40
N LEU A 212 5.77 -20.19 18.69
CA LEU A 212 4.45 -20.80 18.81
C LEU A 212 3.64 -20.20 19.96
N ARG A 213 4.23 -20.06 21.16
CA ARG A 213 3.52 -19.52 22.33
C ARG A 213 3.10 -18.06 22.09
N ALA A 214 3.99 -17.26 21.49
CA ALA A 214 3.67 -15.87 21.14
C ALA A 214 2.59 -15.79 20.05
N GLY A 215 2.74 -16.53 18.96
CA GLY A 215 1.81 -16.49 17.82
C GLY A 215 0.44 -17.12 18.09
N LEU A 216 0.35 -18.07 19.04
CA LEU A 216 -0.92 -18.64 19.52
C LEU A 216 -1.56 -17.85 20.67
N GLY A 217 -0.95 -16.72 21.09
CA GLY A 217 -1.48 -15.87 22.16
C GLY A 217 -1.36 -16.46 23.56
N LEU A 218 -0.46 -17.43 23.77
CA LEU A 218 -0.21 -18.04 25.07
C LEU A 218 0.74 -17.20 25.93
N ASP A 219 1.59 -16.40 25.30
CA ASP A 219 2.49 -15.46 25.96
C ASP A 219 2.51 -14.12 25.18
N ASP A 220 2.38 -13.04 25.90
CA ASP A 220 2.72 -11.71 25.36
C ASP A 220 4.25 -11.54 25.40
N ALA A 221 4.87 -11.42 24.23
CA ALA A 221 6.33 -11.41 24.13
C ALA A 221 6.83 -10.58 22.93
N VAL A 222 8.09 -10.18 23.01
CA VAL A 222 8.83 -9.67 21.85
C VAL A 222 9.79 -10.75 21.36
N THR A 223 9.65 -11.12 20.08
CA THR A 223 10.50 -12.14 19.46
C THR A 223 10.87 -11.73 18.04
N GLU A 224 12.11 -11.99 17.63
CA GLU A 224 12.63 -11.67 16.31
C GLU A 224 12.33 -12.79 15.33
N LEU A 225 11.41 -12.55 14.42
CA LEU A 225 11.00 -13.54 13.42
C LEU A 225 11.15 -12.97 12.01
N CYS A 226 11.47 -13.84 11.05
CA CYS A 226 11.42 -13.45 9.65
C CYS A 226 9.97 -13.32 9.19
N VAL A 227 9.66 -12.15 8.64
CA VAL A 227 8.35 -11.79 8.09
C VAL A 227 8.51 -10.86 6.91
N ASN A 228 7.45 -10.71 6.13
CA ASN A 228 7.34 -9.62 5.17
C ASN A 228 7.02 -8.32 5.90
N HIS A 229 7.93 -7.35 5.80
CA HIS A 229 7.69 -5.99 6.26
C HIS A 229 8.12 -5.02 5.16
N GLU A 230 7.18 -4.24 4.66
CA GLU A 230 7.42 -3.28 3.56
C GLU A 230 8.03 -3.94 2.30
N GLY A 231 7.55 -5.12 1.93
CA GLY A 231 8.04 -5.88 0.78
C GLY A 231 9.39 -6.58 0.98
N ARG A 232 9.94 -6.57 2.20
CA ARG A 232 11.24 -7.17 2.54
C ARG A 232 11.04 -8.32 3.52
N TRP A 233 11.59 -9.48 3.19
CA TRP A 233 11.57 -10.66 4.04
C TRP A 233 12.86 -10.73 4.86
N ARG A 234 12.75 -10.56 6.16
CA ARG A 234 13.89 -10.52 7.09
C ARG A 234 13.45 -10.70 8.53
N GLY A 235 14.38 -11.09 9.40
CA GLY A 235 14.16 -11.15 10.84
C GLY A 235 14.02 -9.76 11.44
N ILE A 236 12.89 -9.51 12.13
CA ILE A 236 12.64 -8.25 12.85
C ILE A 236 11.93 -8.54 14.18
N PRO A 237 12.07 -7.66 15.20
CA PRO A 237 11.35 -7.82 16.44
C PRO A 237 9.86 -7.53 16.25
N LEU A 238 9.06 -8.50 16.67
CA LEU A 238 7.60 -8.43 16.70
C LEU A 238 7.14 -8.51 18.16
N ARG A 239 6.31 -7.57 18.56
CA ARG A 239 5.58 -7.63 19.83
C ARG A 239 4.26 -8.35 19.60
N PHE A 240 4.10 -9.49 20.23
CA PHE A 240 2.84 -10.22 20.24
C PHE A 240 1.99 -9.81 21.45
N THR A 241 0.71 -9.53 21.20
CA THR A 241 -0.31 -9.31 22.24
C THR A 241 -1.51 -10.16 21.88
N ALA A 242 -1.84 -11.14 22.72
CA ALA A 242 -2.89 -12.12 22.45
C ALA A 242 -2.78 -12.74 21.04
N GLY A 243 -1.57 -13.10 20.61
CA GLY A 243 -1.28 -13.72 19.31
C GLY A 243 -1.17 -12.73 18.11
N THR A 244 -1.51 -11.47 18.30
CA THR A 244 -1.45 -10.46 17.23
C THR A 244 -0.07 -9.78 17.24
N PRO A 245 0.69 -9.83 16.11
CA PRO A 245 2.02 -9.22 16.02
C PRO A 245 1.93 -7.73 15.68
N THR A 246 2.80 -6.95 16.32
CA THR A 246 3.07 -5.55 15.96
C THR A 246 4.57 -5.37 15.80
N VAL A 247 5.01 -4.75 14.71
CA VAL A 247 6.43 -4.48 14.47
C VAL A 247 6.95 -3.47 15.50
N CYS A 248 8.09 -3.79 16.14
CA CYS A 248 8.72 -2.92 17.13
C CYS A 248 10.23 -2.77 16.88
N LEU A 249 10.56 -2.29 15.66
CA LEU A 249 11.96 -2.04 15.27
C LEU A 249 12.64 -1.04 16.21
N PRO A 250 13.84 -1.35 16.72
CA PRO A 250 14.63 -0.39 17.48
C PRO A 250 15.13 0.74 16.58
N ARG A 251 15.43 1.88 17.17
CA ARG A 251 16.10 2.96 16.43
C ARG A 251 17.52 2.55 16.10
N LEU A 252 17.86 2.52 14.81
CA LEU A 252 19.17 2.13 14.30
C LEU A 252 20.05 3.35 14.02
N ASP A 253 21.36 3.21 14.20
CA ASP A 253 22.31 4.20 13.72
C ASP A 253 22.57 4.06 12.21
N ALA A 254 23.32 5.00 11.63
CA ALA A 254 23.61 5.01 10.19
C ALA A 254 24.45 3.80 9.71
N ALA A 255 25.27 3.19 10.58
CA ALA A 255 26.05 2.02 10.23
C ALA A 255 25.19 0.75 10.24
N GLU A 256 24.31 0.61 11.21
CA GLU A 256 23.33 -0.48 11.33
C GLU A 256 22.33 -0.45 10.19
N VAL A 257 21.85 0.74 9.80
CA VAL A 257 21.00 0.92 8.61
C VAL A 257 21.69 0.44 7.34
N ARG A 258 22.96 0.81 7.13
CA ARG A 258 23.72 0.33 5.96
C ARG A 258 23.90 -1.19 5.97
N GLN A 259 24.15 -1.80 7.13
CA GLN A 259 24.25 -3.26 7.26
C GLN A 259 22.89 -3.94 6.97
N LEU A 260 21.79 -3.37 7.44
CA LEU A 260 20.45 -3.90 7.16
C LEU A 260 20.10 -3.83 5.67
N ILE A 261 20.46 -2.74 5.00
CA ILE A 261 20.31 -2.62 3.54
C ILE A 261 21.13 -3.69 2.81
N ALA A 262 22.36 -3.97 3.26
CA ALA A 262 23.18 -5.03 2.68
C ALA A 262 22.59 -6.44 2.92
N ALA A 263 22.05 -6.69 4.10
CA ALA A 263 21.32 -7.93 4.40
C ALA A 263 20.09 -8.10 3.51
N ASP A 264 19.28 -7.05 3.34
CA ASP A 264 18.11 -7.05 2.45
C ASP A 264 18.49 -7.34 1.00
N ALA A 265 19.60 -6.73 0.51
CA ALA A 265 20.11 -6.96 -0.85
C ALA A 265 20.52 -8.43 -1.01
N LYS A 266 21.30 -8.99 -0.07
CA LYS A 266 21.71 -10.40 -0.10
C LYS A 266 20.53 -11.36 -0.13
N LEU A 267 19.51 -11.14 0.71
CA LEU A 267 18.32 -11.98 0.76
C LEU A 267 17.51 -11.90 -0.55
N ARG A 268 17.35 -10.70 -1.11
CA ARG A 268 16.70 -10.49 -2.40
C ARG A 268 17.45 -11.23 -3.51
N ASP A 269 18.76 -10.99 -3.64
CA ASP A 269 19.58 -11.55 -4.70
C ASP A 269 19.65 -13.09 -4.63
N ALA A 270 19.65 -13.66 -3.42
CA ALA A 270 19.59 -15.10 -3.22
C ALA A 270 18.19 -15.70 -3.51
N TYR A 271 17.13 -14.92 -3.40
CA TYR A 271 15.77 -15.35 -3.75
C TYR A 271 15.48 -15.23 -5.26
N GLU A 272 16.10 -14.29 -5.95
CA GLU A 272 15.86 -14.00 -7.37
C GLU A 272 15.84 -15.25 -8.27
N PRO A 273 16.79 -16.21 -8.16
CA PRO A 273 16.77 -17.44 -8.94
C PRO A 273 15.57 -18.37 -8.65
N LEU A 274 14.88 -18.18 -7.52
CA LEU A 274 13.70 -18.96 -7.14
C LEU A 274 12.40 -18.28 -7.58
N ALA A 275 12.46 -16.97 -7.82
CA ALA A 275 11.30 -16.19 -8.25
C ALA A 275 10.78 -16.74 -9.59
N GLY A 276 9.49 -17.12 -9.60
CA GLY A 276 8.86 -17.70 -10.79
C GLY A 276 9.12 -19.19 -11.04
N LEU A 277 10.08 -19.85 -10.37
CA LEU A 277 10.28 -21.30 -10.49
C LEU A 277 9.16 -22.11 -9.83
N TYR A 278 8.52 -21.55 -8.80
CA TYR A 278 7.46 -22.21 -8.04
C TYR A 278 6.18 -21.39 -8.15
N VAL A 279 5.24 -21.89 -8.94
CA VAL A 279 3.95 -21.22 -9.13
C VAL A 279 3.15 -21.28 -7.82
N PRO A 280 2.60 -20.16 -7.34
CA PRO A 280 1.70 -20.13 -6.20
C PRO A 280 0.50 -21.06 -6.43
N VAL A 281 0.04 -21.72 -5.38
CA VAL A 281 -1.21 -22.48 -5.43
C VAL A 281 -2.36 -21.49 -5.41
N LEU A 282 -3.05 -21.38 -6.54
CA LEU A 282 -4.27 -20.60 -6.59
C LEU A 282 -5.34 -21.22 -5.68
N PRO A 283 -6.13 -20.44 -4.95
CA PRO A 283 -7.23 -20.95 -4.14
C PRO A 283 -8.14 -21.83 -5.02
N ARG A 284 -8.33 -23.10 -4.66
CA ARG A 284 -9.48 -23.85 -5.18
C ARG A 284 -10.71 -23.01 -4.85
N GLN A 285 -11.48 -22.66 -5.87
CA GLN A 285 -12.80 -22.06 -5.65
C GLN A 285 -13.60 -23.02 -4.76
N LYS A 286 -13.54 -22.84 -3.45
CA LYS A 286 -14.61 -23.29 -2.57
C LYS A 286 -15.82 -22.47 -2.99
N GLU A 287 -16.93 -23.13 -3.27
CA GLU A 287 -18.22 -22.47 -3.37
C GLU A 287 -18.32 -21.40 -2.28
N LYS A 288 -18.63 -20.21 -2.71
CA LYS A 288 -18.64 -18.96 -1.97
C LYS A 288 -19.31 -19.10 -0.60
N THR A 289 -18.53 -19.09 0.47
CA THR A 289 -18.87 -18.21 1.58
C THR A 289 -18.52 -16.81 1.06
N ALA A 290 -19.52 -16.04 0.72
CA ALA A 290 -19.34 -14.70 0.19
C ALA A 290 -18.50 -13.90 1.19
N VAL A 291 -17.28 -13.50 0.80
CA VAL A 291 -16.55 -12.46 1.52
C VAL A 291 -17.53 -11.28 1.59
N PRO A 292 -17.80 -10.71 2.78
CA PRO A 292 -18.74 -9.60 2.88
C PRO A 292 -18.30 -8.51 1.91
N GLN A 293 -19.09 -8.28 0.88
CA GLN A 293 -18.85 -7.18 -0.04
C GLN A 293 -19.29 -5.89 0.63
N THR A 294 -18.49 -4.87 0.49
CA THR A 294 -18.85 -3.50 0.87
C THR A 294 -19.16 -2.71 -0.40
N ALA A 295 -20.02 -1.71 -0.30
CA ALA A 295 -20.37 -0.89 -1.44
C ALA A 295 -20.51 0.58 -1.07
N VAL A 296 -20.18 1.43 -2.05
CA VAL A 296 -20.33 2.90 -1.97
C VAL A 296 -21.05 3.39 -3.21
N ARG A 297 -22.13 4.12 -2.99
CA ARG A 297 -22.84 4.85 -4.03
C ARG A 297 -22.27 6.26 -4.13
N ILE A 298 -21.90 6.65 -5.33
CA ILE A 298 -21.38 7.97 -5.70
C ILE A 298 -22.45 8.66 -6.51
N ALA A 299 -22.79 9.91 -6.21
CA ALA A 299 -23.84 10.64 -6.93
C ALA A 299 -23.50 12.12 -7.12
N THR A 300 -23.72 12.62 -8.33
CA THR A 300 -23.60 14.06 -8.67
C THR A 300 -24.62 14.42 -9.74
N ALA A 301 -25.28 15.55 -9.60
CA ALA A 301 -26.44 15.93 -10.42
C ALA A 301 -27.47 14.78 -10.45
N THR A 302 -27.82 14.32 -11.67
CA THR A 302 -28.76 13.19 -11.88
C THR A 302 -28.05 11.85 -12.07
N GLN A 303 -26.72 11.84 -12.07
CA GLN A 303 -25.92 10.65 -12.38
C GLN A 303 -25.41 9.98 -11.11
N ALA A 304 -25.28 8.66 -11.17
CA ALA A 304 -24.75 7.88 -10.06
C ALA A 304 -24.03 6.62 -10.54
N ALA A 305 -23.06 6.18 -9.75
CA ALA A 305 -22.38 4.90 -9.93
C ALA A 305 -22.21 4.23 -8.56
N THR A 306 -22.24 2.89 -8.53
CA THR A 306 -21.95 2.12 -7.32
C THR A 306 -20.64 1.35 -7.53
N VAL A 307 -19.75 1.47 -6.55
CA VAL A 307 -18.51 0.69 -6.46
C VAL A 307 -18.72 -0.39 -5.41
N THR A 308 -18.48 -1.64 -5.76
CA THR A 308 -18.56 -2.79 -4.86
C THR A 308 -17.19 -3.47 -4.75
N SER A 309 -16.80 -3.92 -3.56
CA SER A 309 -15.52 -4.57 -3.34
C SER A 309 -15.56 -5.61 -2.24
N ASN A 310 -14.69 -6.60 -2.35
CA ASN A 310 -14.36 -7.53 -1.26
C ASN A 310 -13.38 -6.94 -0.23
N SER A 311 -12.87 -5.72 -0.47
CA SER A 311 -11.96 -5.01 0.42
C SER A 311 -12.58 -3.71 0.93
N PRO A 312 -12.71 -3.52 2.26
CA PRO A 312 -13.15 -2.25 2.84
C PRO A 312 -12.26 -1.06 2.45
N VAL A 313 -10.96 -1.29 2.22
CA VAL A 313 -10.02 -0.24 1.83
C VAL A 313 -10.45 0.45 0.53
N VAL A 314 -11.01 -0.30 -0.42
CA VAL A 314 -11.51 0.23 -1.71
C VAL A 314 -12.71 1.15 -1.50
N THR A 315 -13.66 0.74 -0.67
CA THR A 315 -14.87 1.53 -0.39
C THR A 315 -14.59 2.73 0.51
N ASP A 316 -13.71 2.59 1.51
CA ASP A 316 -13.25 3.70 2.34
C ASP A 316 -12.51 4.76 1.50
N TRP A 317 -11.70 4.30 0.53
CA TRP A 317 -11.08 5.20 -0.44
C TRP A 317 -12.11 5.97 -1.26
N ALA A 318 -13.13 5.29 -1.78
CA ALA A 318 -14.19 5.94 -2.55
C ALA A 318 -14.96 6.98 -1.73
N LEU A 319 -15.25 6.70 -0.45
CA LEU A 319 -15.86 7.67 0.47
C LEU A 319 -14.98 8.92 0.66
N ARG A 320 -13.69 8.75 0.91
CA ARG A 320 -12.73 9.84 1.08
C ARG A 320 -12.52 10.67 -0.18
N TYR A 321 -12.49 9.99 -1.33
CA TYR A 321 -12.18 10.61 -2.62
C TYR A 321 -13.38 11.33 -3.23
N PHE A 322 -14.58 10.75 -3.14
CA PHE A 322 -15.79 11.29 -3.75
C PHE A 322 -16.74 11.97 -2.76
N GLY A 323 -16.70 11.58 -1.47
CA GLY A 323 -17.63 12.05 -0.46
C GLY A 323 -17.81 13.57 -0.44
N PRO A 324 -16.74 14.37 -0.42
CA PRO A 324 -16.85 15.82 -0.33
C PRO A 324 -17.49 16.49 -1.54
N TRP A 325 -17.37 15.91 -2.74
CA TRP A 325 -17.80 16.54 -3.99
C TRP A 325 -18.93 15.79 -4.71
N TRP A 326 -19.01 14.48 -4.59
CA TRP A 326 -20.00 13.65 -5.27
C TRP A 326 -20.84 12.82 -4.31
N ASN A 327 -21.09 13.32 -3.12
CA ASN A 327 -22.02 12.75 -2.14
C ASN A 327 -21.88 11.22 -2.00
N ALA A 328 -20.65 10.72 -1.88
CA ALA A 328 -20.44 9.29 -1.72
C ALA A 328 -20.96 8.82 -0.36
N THR A 329 -21.73 7.74 -0.37
CA THR A 329 -22.33 7.15 0.83
C THR A 329 -22.22 5.64 0.81
N SER A 330 -21.97 5.03 1.97
CA SER A 330 -22.01 3.57 2.10
C SER A 330 -23.42 3.05 1.81
N THR A 331 -23.48 1.93 1.10
CA THR A 331 -24.74 1.28 0.73
C THR A 331 -24.61 -0.24 0.85
N ALA A 332 -25.72 -0.96 0.77
CA ALA A 332 -25.67 -2.40 0.60
C ALA A 332 -25.09 -2.77 -0.77
N PRO A 333 -24.35 -3.87 -0.90
CA PRO A 333 -23.90 -4.39 -2.19
C PRO A 333 -25.09 -4.59 -3.13
N ASP A 334 -24.99 -4.03 -4.32
CA ASP A 334 -26.02 -4.11 -5.36
C ASP A 334 -25.52 -4.97 -6.53
N THR A 335 -26.39 -5.77 -7.10
CA THR A 335 -26.16 -6.55 -8.32
C THR A 335 -25.96 -5.65 -9.56
N ASN A 336 -26.43 -4.40 -9.50
CA ASN A 336 -26.30 -3.38 -10.54
C ASN A 336 -25.12 -2.43 -10.30
N ALA A 337 -24.06 -2.88 -9.63
CA ALA A 337 -22.85 -2.08 -9.45
C ALA A 337 -22.28 -1.65 -10.82
N ALA A 338 -21.81 -0.41 -10.93
CA ALA A 338 -21.11 0.06 -12.14
C ALA A 338 -19.66 -0.44 -12.20
N VAL A 339 -19.02 -0.58 -11.02
CA VAL A 339 -17.64 -1.05 -10.87
C VAL A 339 -17.58 -2.09 -9.75
N ILE A 340 -17.00 -3.25 -10.05
CA ILE A 340 -16.65 -4.28 -9.07
C ILE A 340 -15.11 -4.35 -9.02
N ALA A 341 -14.55 -4.05 -7.86
CA ALA A 341 -13.10 -3.94 -7.71
C ALA A 341 -12.61 -4.79 -6.52
N ASP A 342 -12.02 -5.94 -6.83
CA ASP A 342 -11.68 -6.95 -5.83
C ASP A 342 -10.18 -7.22 -5.76
N VAL A 343 -9.69 -7.48 -4.55
CA VAL A 343 -8.36 -8.07 -4.38
C VAL A 343 -8.47 -9.57 -4.64
N ASN A 344 -7.88 -10.02 -5.77
CA ASN A 344 -7.97 -11.41 -6.22
C ASN A 344 -6.80 -11.79 -7.14
N VAL A 345 -5.75 -12.34 -6.53
CA VAL A 345 -4.52 -12.76 -7.25
C VAL A 345 -4.81 -13.81 -8.33
N GLY A 346 -5.78 -14.71 -8.11
CA GLY A 346 -6.14 -15.73 -9.08
C GLY A 346 -6.70 -15.14 -10.37
N ARG A 347 -7.60 -14.16 -10.26
CA ARG A 347 -8.14 -13.45 -11.41
C ARG A 347 -7.10 -12.59 -12.11
N VAL A 348 -6.17 -12.01 -11.36
CA VAL A 348 -5.03 -11.27 -11.94
C VAL A 348 -4.22 -12.19 -12.85
N THR A 349 -3.84 -13.37 -12.37
CA THR A 349 -3.06 -14.33 -13.16
C THR A 349 -3.83 -14.82 -14.38
N GLU A 350 -5.09 -15.18 -14.21
CA GLU A 350 -5.95 -15.70 -15.28
C GLU A 350 -6.10 -14.69 -16.43
N ILE A 351 -6.48 -13.45 -16.12
CA ILE A 351 -6.75 -12.43 -17.15
C ILE A 351 -5.43 -11.93 -17.76
N ALA A 352 -4.36 -11.76 -16.96
CA ALA A 352 -3.06 -11.37 -17.49
C ALA A 352 -2.51 -12.41 -18.48
N GLN A 353 -2.65 -13.71 -18.17
CA GLN A 353 -2.24 -14.80 -19.06
C GLN A 353 -3.09 -14.80 -20.34
N ARG A 354 -4.42 -14.65 -20.22
CA ARG A 354 -5.31 -14.54 -21.36
C ARG A 354 -4.86 -13.42 -22.32
N VAL A 355 -4.63 -12.20 -21.80
CA VAL A 355 -4.19 -11.07 -22.63
C VAL A 355 -2.83 -11.31 -23.27
N ALA A 356 -1.91 -12.01 -22.58
CA ALA A 356 -0.60 -12.36 -23.12
C ALA A 356 -0.67 -13.39 -24.26
N ASP A 357 -1.61 -14.33 -24.18
CA ASP A 357 -1.78 -15.43 -25.14
C ASP A 357 -2.57 -15.03 -26.40
N HIS A 358 -3.22 -13.85 -26.40
CA HIS A 358 -4.01 -13.34 -27.53
C HIS A 358 -3.32 -12.15 -28.21
N PRO A 359 -3.65 -11.84 -29.48
CA PRO A 359 -3.26 -10.58 -30.10
C PRO A 359 -3.77 -9.40 -29.27
N HIS A 360 -2.88 -8.48 -28.89
CA HIS A 360 -3.22 -7.39 -28.00
C HIS A 360 -2.64 -6.05 -28.47
N GLU A 361 -3.31 -4.99 -28.10
CA GLU A 361 -2.85 -3.61 -28.27
C GLU A 361 -2.12 -3.10 -27.04
N LYS A 362 -1.34 -2.03 -27.21
CA LYS A 362 -0.59 -1.38 -26.13
C LYS A 362 -0.96 0.09 -26.03
N THR A 363 -1.12 0.56 -24.81
CA THR A 363 -1.35 1.98 -24.52
C THR A 363 -0.70 2.35 -23.20
N VAL A 364 -0.69 3.66 -22.88
CA VAL A 364 -0.35 4.17 -21.56
C VAL A 364 -1.63 4.61 -20.87
N TYR A 365 -1.97 3.97 -19.77
CA TYR A 365 -3.15 4.27 -18.96
C TYR A 365 -2.73 4.71 -17.56
N ALA A 366 -3.12 5.89 -17.13
CA ALA A 366 -2.77 6.47 -15.83
C ALA A 366 -1.23 6.54 -15.56
N ASN A 367 -0.44 6.77 -16.60
CA ASN A 367 1.04 6.80 -16.63
C ASN A 367 1.72 5.43 -16.41
N SER A 368 1.01 4.33 -16.56
CA SER A 368 1.55 2.96 -16.54
C SER A 368 1.23 2.25 -17.85
N ASN A 369 2.09 1.33 -18.27
CA ASN A 369 1.87 0.55 -19.48
C ASN A 369 0.65 -0.36 -19.29
N MET A 370 -0.23 -0.38 -20.28
CA MET A 370 -1.39 -1.27 -20.35
C MET A 370 -1.37 -2.04 -21.66
N VAL A 371 -1.61 -3.32 -21.59
CA VAL A 371 -1.89 -4.20 -22.73
C VAL A 371 -3.34 -4.65 -22.67
N PHE A 372 -4.04 -4.71 -23.78
CA PHE A 372 -5.45 -5.11 -23.82
C PHE A 372 -5.81 -5.81 -25.12
N ASP A 373 -6.76 -6.73 -25.03
CA ASP A 373 -7.43 -7.37 -26.17
C ASP A 373 -8.91 -6.98 -26.20
N ARG A 374 -9.51 -7.08 -27.38
CA ARG A 374 -10.95 -6.85 -27.57
C ARG A 374 -11.52 -8.01 -28.38
N ASP A 375 -12.49 -8.71 -27.81
CA ASP A 375 -13.20 -9.81 -28.46
C ASP A 375 -14.25 -9.27 -29.46
N ASP A 376 -14.72 -10.13 -30.34
CA ASP A 376 -15.74 -9.80 -31.35
C ASP A 376 -17.09 -9.37 -30.75
N ASP A 377 -17.39 -9.79 -29.52
CA ASP A 377 -18.58 -9.39 -28.76
C ASP A 377 -18.43 -8.04 -28.05
N GLY A 378 -17.29 -7.39 -28.20
CA GLY A 378 -16.97 -6.11 -27.58
C GLY A 378 -16.40 -6.22 -26.15
N THR A 379 -16.20 -7.41 -25.61
CA THR A 379 -15.53 -7.62 -24.33
C THR A 379 -14.08 -7.15 -24.40
N VAL A 380 -13.66 -6.33 -23.44
CA VAL A 380 -12.28 -5.88 -23.28
C VAL A 380 -11.65 -6.54 -22.07
N SER A 381 -10.50 -7.21 -22.28
CA SER A 381 -9.64 -7.69 -21.22
C SER A 381 -8.33 -6.90 -21.25
N ALA A 382 -7.88 -6.38 -20.10
CA ALA A 382 -6.67 -5.56 -20.03
C ALA A 382 -5.79 -5.93 -18.83
N SER A 383 -4.49 -5.68 -18.96
CA SER A 383 -3.49 -5.90 -17.92
C SER A 383 -2.55 -4.70 -17.81
N GLN A 384 -2.27 -4.28 -16.59
CA GLN A 384 -1.19 -3.36 -16.22
C GLN A 384 -0.18 -4.11 -15.35
N PRO A 385 0.83 -4.75 -15.94
CA PRO A 385 1.76 -5.62 -15.21
C PRO A 385 2.52 -4.91 -14.09
N ASP A 386 2.96 -3.67 -14.34
CA ASP A 386 3.71 -2.86 -13.36
C ASP A 386 2.88 -2.55 -12.11
N GLU A 387 1.56 -2.42 -12.25
CA GLU A 387 0.61 -2.14 -11.17
C GLU A 387 0.00 -3.44 -10.59
N LYS A 388 0.25 -4.59 -11.20
CA LYS A 388 -0.37 -5.90 -10.87
C LYS A 388 -1.90 -5.83 -10.89
N LEU A 389 -2.45 -5.13 -11.87
CA LEU A 389 -3.88 -4.92 -12.08
C LEU A 389 -4.33 -5.56 -13.39
N VAL A 390 -5.53 -6.09 -13.39
CA VAL A 390 -6.23 -6.53 -14.59
C VAL A 390 -7.66 -6.02 -14.59
N TYR A 391 -8.23 -5.91 -15.79
CA TYR A 391 -9.54 -5.35 -16.01
C TYR A 391 -10.34 -6.23 -16.97
N ARG A 392 -11.66 -6.25 -16.79
CA ARG A 392 -12.59 -6.87 -17.72
C ARG A 392 -13.85 -6.02 -17.84
N ALA A 393 -14.14 -5.59 -19.05
CA ALA A 393 -15.33 -4.82 -19.41
C ALA A 393 -16.14 -5.63 -20.43
N GLU A 394 -17.32 -6.06 -20.05
CA GLU A 394 -18.28 -6.75 -20.91
C GLU A 394 -19.45 -5.79 -21.19
N PRO A 395 -19.95 -5.70 -22.45
CA PRO A 395 -21.06 -4.82 -22.77
C PRO A 395 -22.31 -5.10 -21.90
N GLY A 396 -22.80 -4.08 -21.20
CA GLY A 396 -23.97 -4.19 -20.32
C GLY A 396 -23.69 -4.77 -18.92
N GLU A 397 -22.47 -5.20 -18.63
CA GLU A 397 -22.07 -5.72 -17.32
C GLU A 397 -21.22 -4.70 -16.54
N PRO A 398 -21.11 -4.83 -15.21
CA PRO A 398 -20.19 -4.02 -14.40
C PRO A 398 -18.74 -4.13 -14.87
N LEU A 399 -18.04 -3.02 -14.89
CA LEU A 399 -16.59 -3.02 -15.10
C LEU A 399 -15.90 -3.71 -13.93
N ARG A 400 -15.12 -4.75 -14.20
CA ARG A 400 -14.42 -5.55 -13.20
C ARG A 400 -12.94 -5.20 -13.15
N ILE A 401 -12.44 -4.98 -11.93
CA ILE A 401 -11.05 -4.68 -11.63
C ILE A 401 -10.54 -5.73 -10.65
N TYR A 402 -9.41 -6.33 -10.95
CA TYR A 402 -8.76 -7.24 -10.00
C TYR A 402 -7.31 -6.84 -9.81
N GLY A 403 -6.83 -6.92 -8.57
CA GLY A 403 -5.44 -6.65 -8.23
C GLY A 403 -4.92 -7.57 -7.14
N CYS A 404 -3.62 -7.47 -6.87
CA CYS A 404 -2.95 -8.25 -5.85
C CYS A 404 -2.96 -7.57 -4.47
N GLU A 405 -3.21 -6.26 -4.42
CA GLU A 405 -3.08 -5.43 -3.21
C GLU A 405 -4.21 -4.38 -3.15
N ASP A 406 -4.63 -4.01 -1.94
CA ASP A 406 -5.76 -3.10 -1.70
C ASP A 406 -5.58 -1.71 -2.33
N VAL A 407 -4.43 -1.07 -2.14
CA VAL A 407 -4.19 0.33 -2.56
C VAL A 407 -4.19 0.51 -4.08
N PRO A 408 -3.51 -0.32 -4.88
CA PRO A 408 -3.64 -0.28 -6.35
C PRO A 408 -5.07 -0.48 -6.83
N VAL A 409 -5.81 -1.45 -6.24
CA VAL A 409 -7.22 -1.72 -6.57
C VAL A 409 -8.10 -0.51 -6.23
N ALA A 410 -7.94 0.09 -5.05
CA ALA A 410 -8.69 1.26 -4.63
C ALA A 410 -8.46 2.46 -5.55
N LEU A 411 -7.20 2.69 -5.94
CA LEU A 411 -6.83 3.76 -6.86
C LEU A 411 -7.42 3.55 -8.27
N ALA A 412 -7.38 2.31 -8.78
CA ALA A 412 -7.97 1.95 -10.07
C ALA A 412 -9.50 2.07 -10.03
N ALA A 413 -10.14 1.59 -8.97
CA ALA A 413 -11.59 1.69 -8.77
C ALA A 413 -12.06 3.14 -8.73
N ALA A 414 -11.39 4.01 -7.98
CA ALA A 414 -11.72 5.43 -7.94
C ALA A 414 -11.56 6.11 -9.31
N ARG A 415 -10.49 5.80 -10.04
CA ARG A 415 -10.29 6.33 -11.40
C ARG A 415 -11.43 5.92 -12.32
N LEU A 416 -11.73 4.63 -12.40
CA LEU A 416 -12.73 4.10 -13.33
C LEU A 416 -14.16 4.45 -12.92
N ALA A 417 -14.49 4.50 -11.63
CA ALA A 417 -15.78 5.00 -11.18
C ALA A 417 -16.00 6.48 -11.59
N ARG A 418 -14.95 7.31 -11.53
CA ARG A 418 -14.98 8.68 -12.06
C ARG A 418 -15.21 8.69 -13.57
N GLU A 419 -14.53 7.83 -14.33
CA GLU A 419 -14.71 7.76 -15.79
C GLU A 419 -16.13 7.26 -16.17
N VAL A 420 -16.72 6.33 -15.42
CA VAL A 420 -18.13 5.93 -15.60
C VAL A 420 -19.06 7.15 -15.42
N VAL A 421 -18.92 7.89 -14.32
CA VAL A 421 -19.75 9.09 -14.08
C VAL A 421 -19.44 10.19 -15.10
N ARG A 422 -18.18 10.34 -15.53
CA ARG A 422 -17.77 11.24 -16.62
C ARG A 422 -18.54 10.91 -17.90
N GLY A 423 -18.57 9.63 -18.31
CA GLY A 423 -19.28 9.20 -19.49
C GLY A 423 -20.78 9.52 -19.43
N GLN A 424 -21.41 9.24 -18.27
CA GLN A 424 -22.82 9.59 -18.02
C GLN A 424 -23.08 11.09 -18.10
N LEU A 425 -22.22 11.92 -17.50
CA LEU A 425 -22.36 13.38 -17.56
C LEU A 425 -22.16 13.92 -18.98
N LEU A 426 -21.15 13.44 -19.73
CA LEU A 426 -20.94 13.83 -21.12
C LEU A 426 -22.13 13.44 -21.99
N ALA A 427 -22.70 12.25 -21.83
CA ALA A 427 -23.92 11.81 -22.52
C ALA A 427 -25.15 12.68 -22.15
N ASP A 428 -25.15 13.27 -20.94
CA ASP A 428 -26.19 14.20 -20.46
C ASP A 428 -25.88 15.68 -20.84
N GLY A 429 -24.96 15.92 -21.77
CA GLY A 429 -24.65 17.25 -22.34
C GLY A 429 -23.75 18.13 -21.48
N TRP A 430 -23.07 17.56 -20.47
CA TRP A 430 -22.03 18.30 -19.72
C TRP A 430 -20.73 18.34 -20.50
N SER A 431 -20.00 19.45 -20.41
CA SER A 431 -18.64 19.60 -20.93
C SER A 431 -17.66 19.81 -19.77
N ILE A 432 -16.37 19.57 -20.02
CA ILE A 432 -15.33 19.72 -19.01
C ILE A 432 -14.48 20.95 -19.31
N LEU A 433 -14.30 21.81 -18.30
CA LEU A 433 -13.51 23.05 -18.39
C LEU A 433 -12.29 22.96 -17.48
N HIS A 434 -11.13 23.39 -17.95
CA HIS A 434 -9.92 23.53 -17.14
C HIS A 434 -10.00 24.76 -16.23
N ALA A 435 -10.64 24.62 -15.10
CA ALA A 435 -10.81 25.70 -14.15
C ALA A 435 -10.68 25.24 -12.71
N SER A 436 -10.10 26.07 -11.84
CA SER A 436 -10.40 26.02 -10.42
C SER A 436 -11.70 26.82 -10.17
N ALA A 437 -12.45 26.45 -9.15
CA ALA A 437 -13.73 27.07 -8.88
C ALA A 437 -14.01 27.20 -7.37
N VAL A 438 -14.56 28.35 -6.99
CA VAL A 438 -15.06 28.62 -5.65
C VAL A 438 -16.49 29.16 -5.72
N VAL A 439 -17.29 28.91 -4.68
CA VAL A 439 -18.70 29.29 -4.64
C VAL A 439 -19.01 30.10 -3.38
N ARG A 440 -19.80 31.14 -3.55
CA ARG A 440 -20.40 31.89 -2.44
C ARG A 440 -21.85 32.23 -2.80
N GLU A 441 -22.77 31.88 -1.92
CA GLU A 441 -24.21 32.12 -2.13
C GLU A 441 -24.72 31.55 -3.47
N GLY A 442 -24.23 30.36 -3.87
CA GLY A 442 -24.58 29.72 -5.14
C GLY A 442 -23.89 30.30 -6.38
N GLN A 443 -23.20 31.43 -6.26
CA GLN A 443 -22.46 32.07 -7.36
C GLN A 443 -21.03 31.51 -7.43
N THR A 444 -20.63 31.05 -8.61
CA THR A 444 -19.32 30.44 -8.86
C THR A 444 -18.38 31.43 -9.54
N VAL A 445 -17.19 31.60 -8.94
CA VAL A 445 -16.05 32.23 -9.61
C VAL A 445 -15.20 31.13 -10.22
N LEU A 446 -15.08 31.15 -11.54
CA LEU A 446 -14.21 30.26 -12.31
C LEU A 446 -12.84 30.92 -12.47
N THR A 447 -11.77 30.20 -12.26
CA THR A 447 -10.40 30.68 -12.47
C THR A 447 -9.74 29.86 -13.57
N LEU A 448 -9.49 30.48 -14.71
CA LEU A 448 -8.90 29.86 -15.89
C LEU A 448 -7.49 30.41 -16.15
N GLY A 449 -6.73 29.75 -17.00
CA GLY A 449 -5.39 30.18 -17.40
C GLY A 449 -4.46 28.99 -17.63
N ASP A 450 -3.27 29.25 -18.12
CA ASP A 450 -2.28 28.24 -18.42
C ASP A 450 -1.76 27.52 -17.16
N LYS A 451 -0.98 26.46 -17.37
CA LYS A 451 -0.36 25.77 -16.27
C LYS A 451 0.65 26.69 -15.57
N GLY A 452 0.46 26.89 -14.26
CA GLY A 452 1.31 27.78 -13.47
C GLY A 452 0.77 29.22 -13.33
N ALA A 453 -0.27 29.60 -14.06
CA ALA A 453 -0.88 30.94 -14.00
C ALA A 453 -1.45 31.34 -12.63
N GLY A 454 -1.62 30.37 -11.69
CA GLY A 454 -2.10 30.69 -10.33
C GLY A 454 -3.54 30.26 -10.05
N LYS A 455 -4.17 29.46 -10.92
CA LYS A 455 -5.56 28.98 -10.73
C LYS A 455 -5.82 28.42 -9.33
N THR A 456 -5.02 27.42 -8.94
CA THR A 456 -5.15 26.78 -7.60
C THR A 456 -4.88 27.77 -6.47
N THR A 457 -3.90 28.66 -6.63
CA THR A 457 -3.57 29.70 -5.64
C THR A 457 -4.76 30.63 -5.42
N THR A 458 -5.35 31.15 -6.51
CA THR A 458 -6.52 32.04 -6.47
C THR A 458 -7.71 31.37 -5.77
N ALA A 459 -8.02 30.12 -6.14
CA ALA A 459 -9.12 29.38 -5.52
C ALA A 459 -8.88 29.13 -4.01
N LEU A 460 -7.64 28.79 -3.61
CA LEU A 460 -7.32 28.55 -2.20
C LEU A 460 -7.31 29.83 -1.37
N LEU A 461 -6.88 30.97 -1.92
CA LEU A 461 -6.96 32.28 -1.26
C LEU A 461 -8.42 32.68 -1.00
N LEU A 462 -9.30 32.56 -1.99
CA LEU A 462 -10.73 32.82 -1.83
C LEU A 462 -11.39 31.81 -0.88
N ALA A 463 -11.04 30.53 -0.96
CA ALA A 463 -11.58 29.52 -0.05
C ALA A 463 -11.17 29.81 1.41
N ARG A 464 -9.93 30.25 1.66
CA ARG A 464 -9.47 30.70 2.96
C ARG A 464 -10.19 31.96 3.45
N ALA A 465 -10.63 32.81 2.53
CA ALA A 465 -11.44 34.01 2.81
C ALA A 465 -12.95 33.72 3.02
N GLY A 466 -13.32 32.43 3.13
CA GLY A 466 -14.69 32.02 3.45
C GLY A 466 -15.56 31.62 2.26
N TRP A 467 -14.99 31.48 1.06
CA TRP A 467 -15.67 30.85 -0.08
C TRP A 467 -15.64 29.33 0.07
N GLN A 468 -16.61 28.65 -0.54
CA GLN A 468 -16.62 27.19 -0.61
C GLN A 468 -15.80 26.72 -1.83
N LEU A 469 -14.86 25.81 -1.66
CA LEU A 469 -14.09 25.24 -2.76
C LEU A 469 -14.92 24.22 -3.52
N LEU A 470 -15.17 24.47 -4.81
CA LEU A 470 -15.86 23.55 -5.71
C LEU A 470 -14.87 22.63 -6.43
N ALA A 471 -13.79 23.17 -6.96
CA ALA A 471 -12.79 22.40 -7.69
C ALA A 471 -11.42 23.10 -7.68
N ASN A 472 -10.35 22.31 -7.76
CA ASN A 472 -8.97 22.83 -7.80
C ASN A 472 -8.33 22.79 -9.19
N ASP A 473 -8.88 22.05 -10.17
CA ASP A 473 -8.24 21.86 -11.49
C ASP A 473 -9.23 21.79 -12.66
N ARG A 474 -10.38 21.12 -12.48
CA ARG A 474 -11.39 20.90 -13.53
C ARG A 474 -12.78 20.97 -12.95
N VAL A 475 -13.73 21.37 -13.79
CA VAL A 475 -15.17 21.38 -13.50
C VAL A 475 -15.96 20.79 -14.66
N PHE A 476 -17.11 20.22 -14.36
CA PHE A 476 -18.14 20.00 -15.37
C PHE A 476 -19.01 21.25 -15.46
N ILE A 477 -19.40 21.62 -16.68
CA ILE A 477 -20.25 22.77 -16.96
C ILE A 477 -21.33 22.39 -17.96
N ARG A 478 -22.56 22.87 -17.72
CA ARG A 478 -23.71 22.66 -18.59
C ARG A 478 -24.62 23.88 -18.58
N ARG A 479 -25.22 24.18 -19.73
CA ARG A 479 -26.26 25.19 -19.83
C ARG A 479 -27.57 24.72 -19.19
N GLU A 480 -28.15 25.54 -18.31
CA GLU A 480 -29.49 25.38 -17.75
C GLU A 480 -30.27 26.69 -17.92
N GLY A 481 -31.04 26.78 -19.01
CA GLY A 481 -31.71 28.03 -19.39
C GLY A 481 -30.71 29.10 -19.81
N ASP A 482 -30.71 30.22 -19.09
CA ASP A 482 -29.81 31.35 -19.23
C ASP A 482 -28.57 31.30 -18.30
N ARG A 483 -28.41 30.21 -17.56
CA ARG A 483 -27.33 30.03 -16.59
C ARG A 483 -26.43 28.87 -16.97
N LEU A 484 -25.23 28.89 -16.40
CA LEU A 484 -24.27 27.81 -16.51
C LEU A 484 -24.11 27.12 -15.14
N ARG A 485 -24.63 25.90 -15.01
CA ARG A 485 -24.42 25.08 -13.82
C ARG A 485 -23.03 24.46 -13.84
N VAL A 486 -22.39 24.42 -12.69
CA VAL A 486 -21.01 23.95 -12.51
C VAL A 486 -20.97 22.86 -11.45
N LEU A 487 -20.33 21.72 -11.76
CA LEU A 487 -20.11 20.61 -10.84
C LEU A 487 -18.60 20.35 -10.68
N PRO A 488 -18.18 19.81 -9.54
CA PRO A 488 -16.78 19.49 -9.31
C PRO A 488 -16.31 18.28 -10.12
N TRP A 489 -15.03 18.29 -10.49
CA TRP A 489 -14.28 17.11 -10.92
C TRP A 489 -13.45 16.59 -9.75
N PRO A 490 -13.79 15.45 -9.11
CA PRO A 490 -13.02 14.89 -8.02
C PRO A 490 -11.60 14.51 -8.44
N SER A 491 -10.63 15.08 -7.76
CA SER A 491 -9.22 14.79 -7.97
C SER A 491 -8.43 15.03 -6.68
N ALA A 492 -7.29 14.34 -6.53
CA ALA A 492 -6.33 14.68 -5.50
C ALA A 492 -5.85 16.13 -5.71
N ALA A 493 -5.85 16.92 -4.65
CA ALA A 493 -5.39 18.30 -4.72
C ALA A 493 -3.88 18.39 -4.55
N ALA A 494 -3.20 18.96 -5.54
CA ALA A 494 -1.75 19.16 -5.55
C ALA A 494 -1.40 20.56 -5.08
N ILE A 495 -0.91 20.71 -3.83
CA ILE A 495 -0.56 22.01 -3.24
C ILE A 495 0.95 22.04 -2.96
N GLY A 496 1.68 23.00 -3.58
CA GLY A 496 3.14 23.11 -3.42
C GLY A 496 3.56 23.43 -1.99
N LEU A 497 4.77 22.99 -1.59
CA LEU A 497 5.31 23.25 -0.24
C LEU A 497 5.36 24.73 0.07
N GLY A 498 5.80 25.57 -0.88
CA GLY A 498 5.83 27.02 -0.71
C GLY A 498 4.44 27.64 -0.54
N LEU A 499 3.41 27.12 -1.24
CA LEU A 499 2.04 27.60 -1.07
C LEU A 499 1.44 27.15 0.27
N LEU A 500 1.73 25.93 0.72
CA LEU A 500 1.34 25.47 2.07
C LEU A 500 1.95 26.36 3.15
N ASP A 501 3.22 26.73 3.00
CA ASP A 501 3.91 27.60 3.93
C ASP A 501 3.33 29.03 3.91
N ALA A 502 3.17 29.62 2.74
CA ALA A 502 2.58 30.94 2.57
C ALA A 502 1.16 31.05 3.14
N LEU A 503 0.36 29.99 3.04
CA LEU A 503 -1.00 29.92 3.60
C LEU A 503 -1.04 29.54 5.09
N GLY A 504 0.10 29.25 5.71
CA GLY A 504 0.20 28.88 7.13
C GLY A 504 -0.28 27.45 7.43
N TRP A 505 -0.35 26.58 6.43
CA TRP A 505 -0.79 25.17 6.57
C TRP A 505 0.36 24.17 6.69
N TYR A 506 1.60 24.59 6.43
CA TYR A 506 2.74 23.68 6.37
C TYR A 506 2.95 22.90 7.67
N ASP A 507 2.95 23.58 8.81
CA ASP A 507 3.29 22.94 10.09
C ASP A 507 2.21 21.92 10.50
N GLN A 508 0.93 22.23 10.34
CA GLN A 508 -0.15 21.28 10.63
C GLN A 508 -0.13 20.05 9.70
N VAL A 509 0.20 20.24 8.40
CA VAL A 509 0.35 19.10 7.47
C VAL A 509 1.54 18.23 7.89
N ARG A 510 2.67 18.85 8.21
CA ARG A 510 3.86 18.15 8.70
C ARG A 510 3.60 17.35 9.97
N GLU A 511 2.94 17.94 10.95
CA GLU A 511 2.60 17.25 12.21
C GLU A 511 1.73 16.02 11.97
N ARG A 512 0.73 16.10 11.09
CA ARG A 512 -0.12 14.96 10.76
C ARG A 512 0.67 13.83 10.10
N VAL A 513 1.54 14.17 9.13
CA VAL A 513 2.42 13.19 8.47
C VAL A 513 3.39 12.56 9.50
N GLN A 514 3.92 13.33 10.45
CA GLN A 514 4.78 12.80 11.51
C GLN A 514 4.04 11.88 12.51
N ARG A 515 2.73 12.05 12.68
CA ARG A 515 1.87 11.14 13.45
C ARG A 515 1.48 9.86 12.69
N GLY A 516 1.92 9.71 11.44
CA GLY A 516 1.65 8.54 10.59
C GLY A 516 0.41 8.68 9.71
N GLU A 517 -0.28 9.84 9.71
CA GLU A 517 -1.38 10.09 8.78
C GLU A 517 -0.84 10.22 7.35
N GLN A 518 -1.51 9.59 6.40
CA GLN A 518 -1.02 9.49 5.02
C GLN A 518 -1.72 10.49 4.10
N LEU A 519 -0.93 11.13 3.26
CA LEU A 519 -1.39 11.87 2.09
C LEU A 519 -1.74 10.89 0.95
N HIS A 520 -2.28 11.40 -0.15
CA HIS A 520 -2.64 10.57 -1.29
C HIS A 520 -1.40 9.80 -1.84
N PRO A 521 -1.46 8.46 -2.05
CA PRO A 521 -0.28 7.65 -2.38
C PRO A 521 0.36 7.94 -3.74
N THR A 522 -0.29 8.72 -4.60
CA THR A 522 0.32 9.16 -5.87
C THR A 522 1.37 10.26 -5.69
N GLN A 523 1.59 10.74 -4.46
CA GLN A 523 2.65 11.70 -4.23
C GLN A 523 4.03 11.04 -4.33
N HIS A 524 5.01 11.84 -4.73
CA HIS A 524 6.38 11.36 -4.86
C HIS A 524 7.06 11.25 -3.49
N GLN A 525 7.85 10.19 -3.26
CA GLN A 525 8.52 9.93 -1.97
C GLN A 525 9.35 11.12 -1.46
N LYS A 526 10.06 11.82 -2.34
CA LYS A 526 10.81 13.05 -1.97
C LYS A 526 9.96 14.12 -1.27
N VAL A 527 8.66 14.17 -1.53
CA VAL A 527 7.73 15.10 -0.87
C VAL A 527 7.46 14.65 0.56
N THR A 528 7.27 13.37 0.78
CA THR A 528 7.13 12.79 2.13
C THR A 528 8.40 13.00 2.94
N ASP A 529 9.57 12.76 2.35
CA ASP A 529 10.87 12.97 2.99
C ASP A 529 11.09 14.46 3.35
N ALA A 530 10.67 15.38 2.48
CA ALA A 530 10.74 16.82 2.74
C ALA A 530 9.84 17.24 3.92
N LEU A 531 8.61 16.71 3.99
CA LEU A 531 7.71 16.96 5.12
C LEU A 531 8.29 16.40 6.44
N HIS A 532 8.88 15.20 6.42
CA HIS A 532 9.53 14.63 7.60
C HIS A 532 10.73 15.46 8.05
N SER A 533 11.59 15.89 7.11
CA SER A 533 12.78 16.70 7.40
C SER A 533 12.47 18.16 7.75
N GLY A 534 11.23 18.62 7.50
CA GLY A 534 10.83 20.02 7.73
C GLY A 534 11.25 20.98 6.62
N SER A 535 11.58 20.48 5.41
CA SER A 535 11.93 21.33 4.28
C SER A 535 10.69 22.02 3.69
N ARG A 536 10.75 23.33 3.55
CA ARG A 536 9.69 24.17 2.96
C ARG A 536 9.98 24.54 1.49
N THR A 537 11.18 24.19 1.02
CA THR A 537 11.64 24.53 -0.33
C THR A 537 10.89 23.71 -1.38
N PRO A 538 10.37 24.34 -2.45
CA PRO A 538 9.77 23.64 -3.58
C PRO A 538 10.71 22.59 -4.17
N LEU A 539 10.19 21.43 -4.49
CA LEU A 539 10.92 20.31 -5.07
C LEU A 539 10.60 20.18 -6.55
N TRP A 540 11.59 19.87 -7.36
CA TRP A 540 11.46 19.78 -8.80
C TRP A 540 11.94 18.44 -9.33
N LYS A 541 11.27 17.92 -10.37
CA LYS A 541 11.80 16.85 -11.22
C LYS A 541 12.84 17.41 -12.19
N GLU A 542 13.68 16.56 -12.74
CA GLU A 542 14.60 16.92 -13.82
C GLU A 542 13.88 17.52 -15.05
N SER A 543 12.62 17.11 -15.28
CA SER A 543 11.76 17.66 -16.33
C SER A 543 11.21 19.08 -16.05
N GLY A 544 11.62 19.74 -14.96
CA GLY A 544 11.12 21.05 -14.56
C GLY A 544 9.71 21.03 -13.96
N LYS A 545 9.13 19.86 -13.67
CA LYS A 545 7.82 19.75 -13.03
C LYS A 545 7.98 19.78 -11.51
N GLU A 546 7.23 20.68 -10.84
CA GLU A 546 7.18 20.75 -9.38
C GLU A 546 6.54 19.49 -8.78
N LEU A 547 7.18 18.95 -7.74
CA LEU A 547 6.68 17.88 -6.90
C LEU A 547 5.90 18.49 -5.74
N LYS A 548 4.64 18.10 -5.59
CA LYS A 548 3.70 18.70 -4.63
C LYS A 548 3.10 17.67 -3.72
N PRO A 549 2.86 17.98 -2.44
CA PRO A 549 1.94 17.22 -1.59
C PRO A 549 0.60 16.98 -2.29
N GLN A 550 0.10 15.74 -2.21
CA GLN A 550 -1.16 15.32 -2.84
C GLN A 550 -2.16 15.01 -1.72
N PHE A 551 -3.24 15.77 -1.68
CA PHE A 551 -4.28 15.62 -0.66
C PHE A 551 -5.47 14.83 -1.20
N PHE A 552 -6.03 13.94 -0.39
CA PHE A 552 -7.39 13.48 -0.64
C PHE A 552 -8.38 14.65 -0.53
N PRO A 553 -9.51 14.62 -1.24
CA PRO A 553 -10.54 15.65 -1.11
C PRO A 553 -11.03 15.86 0.34
N ASP A 554 -11.20 14.80 1.14
CA ASP A 554 -11.58 14.90 2.55
C ASP A 554 -10.53 15.62 3.42
N GLN A 555 -9.25 15.56 3.03
CA GLN A 555 -8.18 16.24 3.74
C GLN A 555 -8.18 17.77 3.52
N LEU A 556 -8.76 18.25 2.44
CA LEU A 556 -8.94 19.69 2.23
C LEU A 556 -9.80 20.30 3.34
N HIS A 557 -10.83 19.58 3.77
CA HIS A 557 -11.63 19.97 4.92
C HIS A 557 -10.93 19.64 6.24
N SER A 558 -10.60 18.37 6.46
CA SER A 558 -10.15 17.87 7.76
C SER A 558 -8.73 18.32 8.17
N TRP A 559 -7.87 18.60 7.18
CA TRP A 559 -6.48 19.06 7.44
C TRP A 559 -6.32 20.57 7.23
N LEU A 560 -6.98 21.16 6.24
CA LEU A 560 -6.76 22.56 5.87
C LEU A 560 -7.93 23.48 6.29
N GLY A 561 -9.00 22.93 6.84
CA GLY A 561 -10.17 23.69 7.33
C GLY A 561 -11.02 24.31 6.23
N LEU A 562 -10.88 23.85 4.96
CA LEU A 562 -11.64 24.39 3.85
C LEU A 562 -13.08 23.85 3.84
N THR A 563 -14.03 24.71 3.48
CA THR A 563 -15.41 24.28 3.19
C THR A 563 -15.52 23.89 1.73
N LEU A 564 -16.08 22.71 1.46
CA LEU A 564 -16.28 22.19 0.10
C LEU A 564 -17.76 22.27 -0.27
N THR A 565 -18.05 22.36 -1.58
CA THR A 565 -19.41 22.36 -2.12
C THR A 565 -19.53 21.45 -3.32
N THR A 566 -20.76 21.04 -3.64
CA THR A 566 -21.07 20.05 -4.68
C THR A 566 -21.53 20.67 -6.00
N GLU A 567 -21.89 21.95 -6.03
CA GLU A 567 -22.38 22.65 -7.22
C GLU A 567 -22.41 24.16 -7.05
N GLY A 568 -22.59 24.87 -8.14
CA GLY A 568 -22.86 26.29 -8.21
C GLY A 568 -23.22 26.74 -9.63
N HIS A 569 -23.47 28.05 -9.81
CA HIS A 569 -23.73 28.64 -11.13
C HIS A 569 -22.64 29.66 -11.47
N ALA A 570 -22.06 29.54 -12.67
CA ALA A 570 -21.00 30.44 -13.09
C ALA A 570 -21.49 31.90 -13.11
N ALA A 571 -20.75 32.78 -12.47
CA ALA A 571 -21.10 34.16 -12.30
C ALA A 571 -19.97 35.14 -12.70
N ARG A 572 -18.73 34.67 -12.63
CA ARG A 572 -17.53 35.47 -12.94
C ARG A 572 -16.39 34.57 -13.35
N ILE A 573 -15.50 35.11 -14.18
CA ILE A 573 -14.28 34.44 -14.64
C ILE A 573 -13.05 35.29 -14.27
N LEU A 574 -12.02 34.65 -13.71
CA LEU A 574 -10.74 35.26 -13.41
C LEU A 574 -9.62 34.58 -14.21
N PHE A 575 -8.71 35.39 -14.76
CA PHE A 575 -7.51 34.95 -15.44
C PHE A 575 -6.29 35.49 -14.67
N PRO A 576 -5.79 34.78 -13.65
CA PRO A 576 -4.65 35.22 -12.87
C PRO A 576 -3.33 35.01 -13.59
N GLU A 577 -2.38 35.90 -13.32
CA GLU A 577 -0.96 35.78 -13.63
C GLU A 577 -0.15 36.02 -12.36
N ILE A 578 0.72 35.09 -12.00
CA ILE A 578 1.59 35.26 -10.83
C ILE A 578 2.87 35.96 -11.24
N THR A 579 3.06 37.19 -10.77
CA THR A 579 4.24 37.99 -11.02
C THR A 579 4.95 38.33 -9.71
N PRO A 580 6.13 37.72 -9.44
CA PRO A 580 6.85 38.01 -8.21
C PRO A 580 7.17 39.48 -7.99
N GLY A 581 6.98 39.97 -6.75
CA GLY A 581 7.36 41.35 -6.38
C GLY A 581 6.42 42.44 -6.86
N THR A 582 5.24 42.10 -7.42
CA THR A 582 4.22 43.09 -7.82
C THR A 582 3.08 43.15 -6.80
N GLU A 583 2.46 44.30 -6.68
CA GLU A 583 1.18 44.46 -5.99
C GLU A 583 0.04 43.87 -6.88
N PRO A 584 -1.01 43.29 -6.27
CA PRO A 584 -2.13 42.78 -7.05
C PRO A 584 -2.88 43.90 -7.76
N ALA A 585 -3.20 43.68 -9.05
CA ALA A 585 -3.86 44.66 -9.88
C ALA A 585 -4.71 44.01 -10.98
N LEU A 586 -5.74 44.76 -11.47
CA LEU A 586 -6.43 44.41 -12.71
C LEU A 586 -5.52 44.76 -13.88
N LEU A 587 -5.42 43.85 -14.86
CA LEU A 587 -4.75 44.09 -16.13
C LEU A 587 -5.77 44.60 -17.15
N GLY A 588 -5.35 45.56 -18.03
CA GLY A 588 -6.26 46.31 -18.87
C GLY A 588 -6.83 45.56 -20.09
N GLU A 589 -6.40 44.34 -20.34
CA GLU A 589 -6.92 43.50 -21.44
C GLU A 589 -7.51 42.22 -20.88
N ASP A 590 -8.82 42.03 -21.05
CA ASP A 590 -9.50 40.80 -20.59
C ASP A 590 -9.39 39.70 -21.64
N ARG A 591 -8.80 38.58 -21.22
CA ARG A 591 -8.77 37.34 -22.01
C ARG A 591 -10.18 36.81 -22.22
N ASN A 592 -10.46 36.28 -23.43
CA ASN A 592 -11.69 35.56 -23.71
C ASN A 592 -11.51 34.04 -23.44
N VAL A 593 -12.60 33.41 -23.03
CA VAL A 593 -12.66 31.94 -22.98
C VAL A 593 -12.68 31.38 -24.39
N GLY A 594 -11.88 30.40 -24.66
CA GLY A 594 -11.79 29.75 -25.96
C GLY A 594 -11.93 28.22 -25.91
N ALA A 595 -11.97 27.60 -27.07
CA ALA A 595 -12.06 26.15 -27.18
C ALA A 595 -10.90 25.40 -26.43
N GLY A 596 -9.72 26.04 -26.34
CA GLY A 596 -8.57 25.50 -25.62
C GLY A 596 -8.70 25.47 -24.10
N ASP A 597 -9.70 26.13 -23.52
CA ASP A 597 -10.00 26.09 -22.10
C ASP A 597 -10.83 24.83 -21.74
N PHE A 598 -11.44 24.21 -22.75
CA PHE A 598 -12.16 22.95 -22.56
C PHE A 598 -11.22 21.74 -22.61
N PHE A 599 -11.55 20.75 -21.83
CA PHE A 599 -10.85 19.47 -21.86
C PHE A 599 -11.27 18.69 -23.10
N THR A 600 -10.35 18.50 -24.01
CA THR A 600 -10.55 17.70 -25.23
C THR A 600 -9.79 16.37 -25.09
N ALA A 601 -10.47 15.26 -25.42
CA ALA A 601 -9.85 13.95 -25.45
C ALA A 601 -8.63 13.93 -26.40
N GLY A 602 -7.54 13.29 -25.97
CA GLY A 602 -6.41 12.94 -26.84
C GLY A 602 -5.05 13.52 -26.43
N THR A 603 -4.90 14.82 -26.12
CA THR A 603 -3.58 15.40 -25.82
C THR A 603 -3.26 15.53 -24.34
N GLU A 604 -4.27 15.63 -23.49
CA GLU A 604 -4.12 15.80 -22.03
C GLU A 604 -4.76 14.64 -21.24
N ASP A 605 -5.49 13.76 -21.92
CA ASP A 605 -6.18 12.65 -21.27
C ASP A 605 -5.19 11.52 -20.98
N ARG A 606 -4.96 11.29 -19.71
CA ARG A 606 -4.16 10.16 -19.21
C ARG A 606 -4.95 8.86 -19.14
N TYR A 607 -6.21 8.91 -19.56
CA TYR A 607 -7.18 7.82 -19.48
C TYR A 607 -7.83 7.60 -20.83
N PRO A 608 -7.09 7.07 -21.84
CA PRO A 608 -7.70 6.72 -23.11
C PRO A 608 -8.89 5.77 -22.86
N ASP A 609 -9.96 5.93 -23.64
CA ASP A 609 -11.19 5.15 -23.45
C ASP A 609 -11.04 3.72 -23.94
N VAL A 610 -10.23 2.95 -23.24
CA VAL A 610 -10.00 1.52 -23.54
C VAL A 610 -11.27 0.70 -23.32
N PHE A 611 -12.11 1.13 -22.37
CA PHE A 611 -13.26 0.35 -21.89
C PHE A 611 -14.60 0.78 -22.51
N GLY A 612 -14.62 1.77 -23.40
CA GLY A 612 -15.86 2.24 -24.04
C GLY A 612 -16.81 2.94 -23.07
N LEU A 613 -16.27 3.70 -22.12
CA LEU A 613 -17.06 4.39 -21.08
C LEU A 613 -17.55 5.76 -21.53
N LEU A 614 -16.97 6.33 -22.59
CA LEU A 614 -17.31 7.66 -23.08
C LEU A 614 -18.32 7.57 -24.23
N PRO A 615 -19.21 8.58 -24.41
CA PRO A 615 -20.09 8.63 -25.57
C PRO A 615 -19.28 8.84 -26.87
N ALA A 616 -19.80 8.29 -27.97
CA ALA A 616 -19.16 8.43 -29.28
C ALA A 616 -19.05 9.88 -29.72
N ASP A 617 -20.09 10.67 -29.46
CA ASP A 617 -20.15 12.09 -29.77
C ASP A 617 -20.01 12.93 -28.51
N LEU A 618 -19.03 13.83 -28.48
CA LEU A 618 -18.86 14.78 -27.37
C LEU A 618 -19.82 15.97 -27.55
N PRO A 619 -20.29 16.58 -26.45
CA PRO A 619 -21.16 17.74 -26.50
C PRO A 619 -20.50 18.93 -27.24
N ASP A 620 -21.31 19.65 -28.02
CA ASP A 620 -20.88 20.91 -28.64
C ASP A 620 -20.63 21.95 -27.56
N THR A 621 -19.45 22.55 -27.60
CA THR A 621 -19.03 23.59 -26.65
C THR A 621 -19.38 25.02 -27.08
N GLN A 622 -19.82 25.23 -28.31
CA GLN A 622 -20.11 26.57 -28.83
C GLN A 622 -21.19 27.32 -28.04
N PRO A 623 -22.34 26.67 -27.66
CA PRO A 623 -23.34 27.38 -26.84
C PRO A 623 -22.85 27.73 -25.43
N LEU A 624 -21.87 27.00 -24.92
CA LEU A 624 -21.24 27.29 -23.61
C LEU A 624 -20.27 28.47 -23.73
N LEU A 625 -19.51 28.56 -24.83
CA LEU A 625 -18.61 29.68 -25.12
C LEU A 625 -19.35 30.99 -25.20
N GLU A 626 -20.54 31.02 -25.83
CA GLU A 626 -21.38 32.20 -25.90
C GLU A 626 -21.77 32.71 -24.51
N LEU A 627 -22.31 31.85 -23.67
CA LEU A 627 -22.71 32.21 -22.30
C LEU A 627 -21.52 32.55 -21.39
N LEU A 628 -20.39 31.85 -21.53
CA LEU A 628 -19.16 32.21 -20.80
C LEU A 628 -18.63 33.58 -21.24
N GLY A 629 -18.81 33.92 -22.51
CA GLY A 629 -18.46 35.21 -23.05
C GLY A 629 -19.31 36.40 -22.52
N GLU A 630 -20.49 36.14 -22.02
CA GLU A 630 -21.37 37.13 -21.39
C GLU A 630 -21.04 37.39 -19.92
N LEU A 631 -20.31 36.49 -19.26
CA LEU A 631 -19.97 36.63 -17.85
C LEU A 631 -18.94 37.74 -17.61
N PRO A 632 -19.07 38.48 -16.50
CA PRO A 632 -18.02 39.39 -16.04
C PRO A 632 -16.70 38.64 -15.90
N ARG A 633 -15.63 39.21 -16.48
CA ARG A 633 -14.30 38.59 -16.47
C ARG A 633 -13.22 39.61 -16.18
N ASN A 634 -12.14 39.17 -15.59
CA ASN A 634 -11.00 40.03 -15.29
C ASN A 634 -9.69 39.24 -15.43
N THR A 635 -8.76 39.84 -16.16
CA THR A 635 -7.35 39.46 -16.13
C THR A 635 -6.67 40.22 -15.00
N LEU A 636 -5.90 39.50 -14.17
CA LEU A 636 -5.31 40.10 -12.98
C LEU A 636 -3.90 39.59 -12.71
N SER A 637 -3.05 40.49 -12.23
CA SER A 637 -1.74 40.15 -11.69
C SER A 637 -1.83 39.93 -10.20
N LEU A 638 -1.18 38.86 -9.70
CA LEU A 638 -1.05 38.54 -8.28
C LEU A 638 0.44 38.46 -7.92
N GLY A 639 0.81 39.07 -6.83
CA GLY A 639 2.17 38.96 -6.28
C GLY A 639 2.37 37.74 -5.38
N HIS A 640 3.35 37.82 -4.49
CA HIS A 640 3.59 36.78 -3.47
C HIS A 640 3.04 37.13 -2.07
N ASP A 641 2.50 38.35 -1.89
CA ASP A 641 1.87 38.73 -0.62
C ASP A 641 0.46 38.13 -0.53
N VAL A 642 0.33 37.14 0.37
CA VAL A 642 -0.93 36.40 0.58
C VAL A 642 -2.06 37.32 1.02
N LYS A 643 -1.76 38.30 1.91
CA LYS A 643 -2.77 39.20 2.45
C LYS A 643 -3.25 40.17 1.38
N ALA A 644 -2.33 40.83 0.69
CA ALA A 644 -2.65 41.76 -0.39
C ALA A 644 -3.46 41.07 -1.49
N ASN A 645 -3.03 39.88 -1.94
CA ASN A 645 -3.77 39.09 -2.93
C ASN A 645 -5.17 38.72 -2.45
N THR A 646 -5.32 38.31 -1.20
CA THR A 646 -6.62 37.91 -0.64
C THR A 646 -7.58 39.11 -0.57
N ASP A 647 -7.13 40.23 -0.03
CA ASP A 647 -7.92 41.46 0.09
C ASP A 647 -8.38 41.95 -1.30
N PHE A 648 -7.46 41.95 -2.29
CA PHE A 648 -7.75 42.29 -3.67
C PHE A 648 -8.75 41.34 -4.33
N LEU A 649 -8.56 40.02 -4.20
CA LEU A 649 -9.46 39.01 -4.77
C LEU A 649 -10.87 39.12 -4.17
N VAL A 650 -10.99 39.36 -2.87
CA VAL A 650 -12.28 39.57 -2.21
C VAL A 650 -12.97 40.80 -2.73
N GLN A 651 -12.22 41.88 -2.96
CA GLN A 651 -12.74 43.12 -3.55
C GLN A 651 -13.24 42.92 -4.99
N VAL A 652 -12.45 42.25 -5.84
CA VAL A 652 -12.80 41.98 -7.26
C VAL A 652 -13.98 41.02 -7.37
N THR A 653 -14.13 40.06 -6.44
CA THR A 653 -15.21 39.06 -6.45
C THR A 653 -16.41 39.43 -5.59
N GLY A 654 -16.37 40.57 -4.90
CA GLY A 654 -17.51 41.12 -4.16
C GLY A 654 -18.69 41.45 -5.06
N PRO A 655 -19.89 41.65 -4.48
CA PRO A 655 -21.03 42.08 -5.26
C PRO A 655 -20.68 43.40 -5.97
N THR A 656 -20.90 43.46 -7.28
CA THR A 656 -20.88 44.72 -8.03
C THR A 656 -21.93 45.63 -7.42
N ALA A 657 -21.52 46.78 -6.86
CA ALA A 657 -22.38 47.78 -6.26
C ALA A 657 -23.42 48.31 -7.26
#